data_000b48be1f072e2a203d3c43e6c2834c
#
_entry.id   000b48be1f072e2a203d3c43e6c2834c
#
_cell.length_a   1.000
_cell.length_b   1.000
_cell.length_c   1.000
_cell.angle_alpha   90.00
_cell.angle_beta   90.00
_cell.angle_gamma   90.00
#
_symmetry.space_group_name_H-M   'P 1'
#
loop_
_entity.id
_entity.type
_entity.pdbx_description
1 polymer ?
#
loop_
_entity_poly.entity_id
_entity_poly.type
_entity_poly.pdbx_seq_one_letter_code
_entity_poly.pdbx_strand_id
1 'polypeptide(L)'
;MFKMKIFEQFPRYEDGFIVLRRFVQEDAKYLSGVYEERLTKRQAEKTIENYEKSYQDKDEVILGIFGKEDEQLKGIIEIYDIHESELSIGYMIVEKYRHQTYAKNSVYLLTKKLIEDYGITCIHANCHVDNIYSIRVLEHNGYERVGQEEDEYVYAYKPKQLEQDTFNQEDKMIVLAGGCFWGVEKAFKALDGVLETTVGYANGFTDNPTYEEVCRNETGYKEAVKVVYQPNVVSLSTIIRAFFLCIDPRQQNRQGNDIGSQYQAGIYYVDEKDLDDIKPVYTNERMKYDRFFVELEPLKNFYTAEEYHQDYLDKHPFGYCHITSYEMEEVKKLNHIPCQITVVLPSEKEITLEVSRNTTIAELLQEVNTEHHIYAALINHKHVHFSECVHDQDVIQLQDISASYGNTCYQSTLTLLYLKAIHDVMGKNVTVTIANSLSKGLFTVIHAGNVTDDLAKEIEERMHELVEENIEITEEYVDHDTAIELLKDAKDKKSVDLLNTASDLKNVYVITLADEKMMTFVHALPSTSYVPFFEVRRYRNGLLLRFPHPNFPDQIPPYEEQKLLYDAFSEETQWEKLLKVSFASDLNRMIEKKESKDLIMLSEALHEKKIAMIAEQIQSAKKRIILIAGPSSSGKTTFAKRLCIQLKVIGLNPLYLGTDDYFVNRDEMIPDENGKLDFEALEAVDLHLFETQMNALLHGEKVDLPEFDFITGKKVFGKRITSIDASQPIVIEGIHGLNPQLTEGIDDSEKFKIYISPLTQINLDAHHRIPTTDARMLRRMVRDNRTRGRDGAVTISSWPSVRHGEEKYIFPFNKEADVFFNSQCVYELAVLKKYATPLLVKVQPDQAEYAEAQRMLQFLSCFESIDDDSIIANNSIIREFIGGSILVS
;
A
#
# COMPACT_ATOMS: atom_id res chain seq x y z
N MET A 1 18.77 -38.68 -24.05
CA MET A 1 19.33 -37.69 -25.03
C MET A 1 19.51 -36.33 -24.42
N PHE A 2 18.66 -35.93 -23.48
CA PHE A 2 18.63 -34.62 -22.81
C PHE A 2 19.81 -34.38 -21.81
N LYS A 3 20.03 -35.32 -20.89
CA LYS A 3 21.16 -35.27 -19.91
C LYS A 3 22.52 -35.10 -20.62
N MET A 4 22.66 -35.57 -21.87
CA MET A 4 23.89 -35.40 -22.65
C MET A 4 24.11 -33.96 -23.11
N LYS A 5 23.06 -33.16 -23.44
CA LYS A 5 23.24 -31.83 -23.96
C LYS A 5 23.79 -30.83 -22.93
N ILE A 6 23.33 -30.89 -21.68
CA ILE A 6 23.82 -30.04 -20.59
C ILE A 6 25.32 -30.24 -20.34
N PHE A 7 25.81 -31.48 -20.50
CA PHE A 7 27.20 -31.85 -20.23
C PHE A 7 28.10 -31.85 -21.46
N GLU A 8 27.58 -31.60 -22.69
CA GLU A 8 28.43 -31.45 -23.88
C GLU A 8 29.18 -30.13 -23.88
N GLN A 9 28.47 -29.03 -23.67
CA GLN A 9 29.08 -27.70 -23.50
C GLN A 9 28.08 -26.77 -22.77
N PHE A 10 28.31 -26.47 -21.48
CA PHE A 10 27.49 -25.51 -20.79
C PHE A 10 28.00 -24.08 -21.09
N PRO A 11 27.19 -23.22 -21.73
CA PRO A 11 27.64 -21.91 -22.18
C PRO A 11 27.80 -20.93 -21.00
N ARG A 12 28.46 -19.81 -21.27
CA ARG A 12 28.44 -18.63 -20.42
C ARG A 12 27.15 -17.90 -20.67
N TYR A 13 26.38 -17.63 -19.62
CA TYR A 13 25.20 -16.78 -19.64
C TYR A 13 25.48 -15.44 -18.99
N GLU A 14 24.93 -14.36 -19.53
CA GLU A 14 25.06 -13.04 -18.95
C GLU A 14 23.85 -12.16 -19.25
N ASP A 15 23.58 -11.22 -18.36
CA ASP A 15 22.66 -10.12 -18.56
C ASP A 15 23.37 -8.76 -18.33
N GLY A 16 22.61 -7.69 -18.10
CA GLY A 16 23.18 -6.37 -17.80
C GLY A 16 23.90 -6.28 -16.46
N PHE A 17 23.72 -7.25 -15.55
CA PHE A 17 24.16 -7.18 -14.16
C PHE A 17 25.07 -8.31 -13.71
N ILE A 18 24.84 -9.55 -14.16
CA ILE A 18 25.58 -10.74 -13.76
C ILE A 18 26.11 -11.55 -14.94
N VAL A 19 27.10 -12.40 -14.64
CA VAL A 19 27.64 -13.44 -15.52
C VAL A 19 27.59 -14.77 -14.77
N LEU A 20 26.92 -15.79 -15.36
CA LEU A 20 26.94 -17.16 -14.92
C LEU A 20 27.87 -17.98 -15.82
N ARG A 21 28.92 -18.54 -15.26
CA ARG A 21 29.88 -19.38 -15.99
C ARG A 21 30.51 -20.44 -15.11
N ARG A 22 31.05 -21.47 -15.72
CA ARG A 22 31.85 -22.47 -15.03
C ARG A 22 33.12 -21.84 -14.48
N PHE A 23 33.61 -22.40 -13.38
CA PHE A 23 34.87 -21.96 -12.77
C PHE A 23 36.09 -22.34 -13.62
N VAL A 24 37.10 -21.47 -13.58
CA VAL A 24 38.44 -21.73 -14.09
C VAL A 24 39.44 -21.72 -12.93
N GLN A 25 40.64 -22.28 -13.09
CA GLN A 25 41.60 -22.39 -11.99
C GLN A 25 42.01 -21.04 -11.39
N GLU A 26 41.99 -19.96 -12.18
CA GLU A 26 42.24 -18.59 -11.75
C GLU A 26 41.21 -18.03 -10.76
N ASP A 27 40.02 -18.63 -10.70
CA ASP A 27 38.95 -18.24 -9.81
C ASP A 27 39.17 -18.71 -8.35
N ALA A 28 40.14 -19.59 -8.12
CA ALA A 28 40.50 -20.09 -6.79
C ALA A 28 40.76 -18.96 -5.76
N LYS A 29 41.26 -17.81 -6.23
CA LYS A 29 41.48 -16.61 -5.40
C LYS A 29 40.21 -16.02 -4.80
N TYR A 30 39.03 -16.25 -5.40
CA TYR A 30 37.73 -15.74 -4.96
C TYR A 30 36.98 -16.74 -4.06
N LEU A 31 37.24 -18.05 -4.20
CA LEU A 31 36.50 -19.08 -3.47
C LEU A 31 36.77 -19.07 -1.95
N SER A 32 37.89 -18.53 -1.49
CA SER A 32 38.22 -18.49 -0.07
C SER A 32 37.27 -17.66 0.80
N GLY A 33 36.34 -16.87 0.17
CA GLY A 33 35.36 -16.06 0.88
C GLY A 33 33.90 -16.49 0.65
N VAL A 34 33.69 -17.61 -0.03
CA VAL A 34 32.35 -18.11 -0.37
C VAL A 34 31.82 -19.04 0.73
N TYR A 35 32.66 -19.84 1.32
CA TYR A 35 32.31 -20.78 2.37
C TYR A 35 32.56 -20.17 3.75
N GLU A 36 31.81 -20.60 4.76
CA GLU A 36 31.95 -20.15 6.15
C GLU A 36 33.35 -20.40 6.70
N GLU A 37 34.00 -21.49 6.27
CA GLU A 37 35.41 -21.76 6.56
C GLU A 37 36.31 -21.19 5.46
N ARG A 38 37.29 -20.35 5.85
CA ARG A 38 38.26 -19.79 4.90
C ARG A 38 39.12 -20.90 4.29
N LEU A 39 38.88 -21.18 3.00
CA LEU A 39 39.70 -22.13 2.26
C LEU A 39 41.14 -21.61 2.04
N THR A 40 42.12 -22.46 2.24
CA THR A 40 43.48 -22.21 1.75
C THR A 40 43.50 -22.24 0.20
N LYS A 41 44.46 -21.61 -0.44
CA LYS A 41 44.60 -21.60 -1.90
C LYS A 41 44.55 -23.02 -2.50
N ARG A 42 45.25 -23.97 -1.88
CA ARG A 42 45.29 -25.38 -2.34
C ARG A 42 43.95 -26.08 -2.19
N GLN A 43 43.18 -25.74 -1.14
CA GLN A 43 41.83 -26.27 -0.97
C GLN A 43 40.87 -25.67 -2.01
N ALA A 44 40.95 -24.37 -2.29
CA ALA A 44 40.17 -23.72 -3.32
C ALA A 44 40.45 -24.27 -4.73
N GLU A 45 41.74 -24.49 -5.07
CA GLU A 45 42.13 -25.14 -6.32
C GLU A 45 41.54 -26.55 -6.44
N LYS A 46 41.61 -27.34 -5.35
CA LYS A 46 41.02 -28.68 -5.31
C LYS A 46 39.50 -28.68 -5.39
N THR A 47 38.85 -27.67 -4.83
CA THR A 47 37.40 -27.48 -4.95
C THR A 47 36.99 -27.28 -6.41
N ILE A 48 37.71 -26.45 -7.16
CA ILE A 48 37.46 -26.24 -8.60
C ILE A 48 37.71 -27.52 -9.40
N GLU A 49 38.74 -28.29 -9.06
CA GLU A 49 38.99 -29.62 -9.66
C GLU A 49 37.81 -30.57 -9.42
N ASN A 50 37.24 -30.55 -8.23
CA ASN A 50 36.05 -31.36 -7.92
C ASN A 50 34.84 -30.91 -8.75
N TYR A 51 34.58 -29.60 -8.89
CA TYR A 51 33.50 -29.09 -9.74
C TYR A 51 33.63 -29.53 -11.20
N GLU A 52 34.86 -29.45 -11.74
CA GLU A 52 35.16 -29.93 -13.06
C GLU A 52 34.94 -31.43 -13.20
N LYS A 53 35.32 -32.20 -12.16
CA LYS A 53 35.12 -33.64 -12.11
C LYS A 53 33.63 -34.00 -12.08
N SER A 54 32.81 -33.35 -11.23
CA SER A 54 31.35 -33.58 -11.20
C SER A 54 30.72 -33.31 -12.55
N TYR A 55 31.17 -32.29 -13.27
CA TYR A 55 30.72 -31.98 -14.61
C TYR A 55 31.11 -33.08 -15.63
N GLN A 56 32.34 -33.60 -15.57
CA GLN A 56 32.81 -34.68 -16.44
C GLN A 56 32.12 -36.03 -16.14
N ASP A 57 31.87 -36.30 -14.85
CA ASP A 57 31.14 -37.48 -14.38
C ASP A 57 29.61 -37.38 -14.68
N LYS A 58 29.13 -36.22 -15.17
CA LYS A 58 27.72 -35.92 -15.53
C LYS A 58 26.78 -35.97 -14.33
N ASP A 59 27.26 -35.53 -13.18
CA ASP A 59 26.49 -35.49 -11.95
C ASP A 59 25.81 -34.15 -11.76
N GLU A 60 26.60 -33.05 -11.76
CA GLU A 60 26.13 -31.70 -11.48
C GLU A 60 26.87 -30.64 -12.30
N VAL A 61 26.27 -29.46 -12.45
CA VAL A 61 26.88 -28.28 -13.07
C VAL A 61 26.97 -27.18 -12.04
N ILE A 62 28.15 -26.76 -11.66
CA ILE A 62 28.37 -25.69 -10.69
C ILE A 62 28.93 -24.47 -11.41
N LEU A 63 28.20 -23.35 -11.24
CA LEU A 63 28.48 -22.08 -11.89
C LEU A 63 28.85 -21.02 -10.85
N GLY A 64 29.83 -20.19 -11.15
CA GLY A 64 30.07 -18.96 -10.42
C GLY A 64 29.12 -17.85 -10.87
N ILE A 65 28.58 -17.12 -9.89
CA ILE A 65 27.84 -15.88 -10.12
C ILE A 65 28.86 -14.73 -10.01
N PHE A 66 29.16 -14.09 -11.11
CA PHE A 66 30.10 -12.97 -11.17
C PHE A 66 29.37 -11.65 -11.45
N GLY A 67 29.80 -10.55 -10.84
CA GLY A 67 29.30 -9.24 -11.22
C GLY A 67 29.77 -8.87 -12.63
N LYS A 68 28.89 -8.28 -13.44
CA LYS A 68 29.21 -7.91 -14.84
C LYS A 68 30.30 -6.83 -14.92
N GLU A 69 30.25 -5.83 -14.02
CA GLU A 69 31.18 -4.70 -14.07
C GLU A 69 32.53 -4.98 -13.43
N ASP A 70 32.55 -5.70 -12.29
CA ASP A 70 33.76 -5.88 -11.48
C ASP A 70 34.42 -7.27 -11.61
N GLU A 71 33.79 -8.17 -12.35
CA GLU A 71 34.22 -9.57 -12.57
C GLU A 71 34.52 -10.34 -11.25
N GLN A 72 34.03 -9.86 -10.11
CA GLN A 72 34.21 -10.53 -8.84
C GLN A 72 33.15 -11.58 -8.59
N LEU A 73 33.52 -12.68 -7.93
CA LEU A 73 32.60 -13.73 -7.52
C LEU A 73 31.64 -13.24 -6.44
N LYS A 74 30.35 -13.29 -6.71
CA LYS A 74 29.24 -12.88 -5.82
C LYS A 74 28.59 -14.07 -5.12
N GLY A 75 28.65 -15.25 -5.74
CA GLY A 75 28.01 -16.46 -5.24
C GLY A 75 28.25 -17.66 -6.13
N ILE A 76 27.53 -18.74 -5.85
CA ILE A 76 27.53 -19.97 -6.60
C ILE A 76 26.07 -20.35 -6.87
N ILE A 77 25.81 -20.91 -8.06
CA ILE A 77 24.53 -21.53 -8.40
C ILE A 77 24.83 -22.89 -9.03
N GLU A 78 24.08 -23.91 -8.61
CA GLU A 78 24.32 -25.31 -9.02
C GLU A 78 23.07 -25.92 -9.62
N ILE A 79 23.28 -26.92 -10.52
CA ILE A 79 22.25 -27.69 -11.17
C ILE A 79 22.56 -29.17 -10.85
N TYR A 80 21.63 -29.85 -10.22
CA TYR A 80 21.78 -31.23 -9.75
C TYR A 80 20.48 -32.03 -9.95
N ASP A 81 20.44 -33.30 -9.61
CA ASP A 81 19.30 -34.21 -9.80
C ASP A 81 18.69 -34.13 -11.21
N ILE A 82 19.56 -34.19 -12.23
CA ILE A 82 19.17 -33.99 -13.61
C ILE A 82 18.53 -35.29 -14.17
N HIS A 83 17.21 -35.25 -14.41
CA HIS A 83 16.41 -36.29 -14.99
C HIS A 83 15.78 -35.79 -16.28
N GLU A 84 15.50 -36.65 -17.22
CA GLU A 84 14.93 -36.35 -18.59
C GLU A 84 14.60 -34.88 -18.90
N SER A 85 13.55 -34.30 -18.35
CA SER A 85 13.12 -32.91 -18.54
C SER A 85 12.97 -32.14 -17.22
N GLU A 86 13.47 -32.71 -16.11
CA GLU A 86 13.38 -32.14 -14.78
C GLU A 86 14.76 -32.07 -14.14
N LEU A 87 14.98 -31.08 -13.30
CA LEU A 87 16.22 -30.89 -12.55
C LEU A 87 16.00 -30.05 -11.29
N SER A 88 17.00 -30.03 -10.43
CA SER A 88 17.03 -29.20 -9.23
C SER A 88 18.11 -28.11 -9.35
N ILE A 89 17.86 -26.94 -8.73
CA ILE A 89 18.85 -25.89 -8.59
C ILE A 89 19.07 -25.55 -7.11
N GLY A 90 20.32 -25.23 -6.77
CA GLY A 90 20.72 -24.65 -5.48
C GLY A 90 21.54 -23.39 -5.69
N TYR A 91 21.53 -22.46 -4.73
CA TYR A 91 22.36 -21.26 -4.82
C TYR A 91 22.79 -20.74 -3.47
N MET A 92 23.94 -20.08 -3.46
CA MET A 92 24.50 -19.42 -2.30
C MET A 92 25.17 -18.10 -2.70
N ILE A 93 24.88 -17.04 -1.95
CA ILE A 93 25.50 -15.72 -2.14
C ILE A 93 26.50 -15.46 -1.01
N VAL A 94 27.68 -14.96 -1.38
CA VAL A 94 28.71 -14.53 -0.45
C VAL A 94 28.16 -13.46 0.48
N GLU A 95 28.38 -13.60 1.78
CA GLU A 95 27.76 -12.79 2.84
C GLU A 95 27.76 -11.28 2.56
N LYS A 96 28.88 -10.71 2.15
CA LYS A 96 29.01 -9.26 1.84
C LYS A 96 28.18 -8.79 0.62
N TYR A 97 27.67 -9.71 -0.19
CA TYR A 97 26.87 -9.41 -1.38
C TYR A 97 25.42 -9.88 -1.23
N ARG A 98 25.01 -10.36 -0.04
CA ARG A 98 23.62 -10.64 0.27
C ARG A 98 22.80 -9.36 0.20
N HIS A 99 21.51 -9.46 -0.07
CA HIS A 99 20.55 -8.34 -0.21
C HIS A 99 20.83 -7.36 -1.38
N GLN A 100 21.65 -7.75 -2.35
CA GLN A 100 22.01 -6.96 -3.53
C GLN A 100 21.51 -7.59 -4.84
N THR A 101 20.36 -8.26 -4.82
CA THR A 101 19.67 -8.88 -5.97
C THR A 101 20.41 -10.00 -6.72
N TYR A 102 21.66 -10.32 -6.40
CA TYR A 102 22.45 -11.35 -7.10
C TYR A 102 21.77 -12.72 -7.11
N ALA A 103 21.18 -13.17 -5.99
CA ALA A 103 20.43 -14.42 -5.95
C ALA A 103 19.22 -14.39 -6.88
N LYS A 104 18.42 -13.33 -6.82
CA LYS A 104 17.23 -13.14 -7.65
C LYS A 104 17.58 -13.21 -9.14
N ASN A 105 18.56 -12.43 -9.58
CA ASN A 105 18.93 -12.34 -10.98
C ASN A 105 19.59 -13.63 -11.49
N SER A 106 20.39 -14.32 -10.65
CA SER A 106 20.99 -15.60 -11.03
C SER A 106 19.97 -16.71 -11.18
N VAL A 107 19.00 -16.82 -10.28
CA VAL A 107 17.89 -17.77 -10.39
C VAL A 107 17.06 -17.46 -11.64
N TYR A 108 16.70 -16.20 -11.87
CA TYR A 108 15.95 -15.78 -13.05
C TYR A 108 16.66 -16.15 -14.35
N LEU A 109 17.91 -15.72 -14.49
CA LEU A 109 18.70 -15.95 -15.71
C LEU A 109 18.91 -17.44 -15.98
N LEU A 110 19.24 -18.22 -14.94
CA LEU A 110 19.44 -19.65 -15.08
C LEU A 110 18.14 -20.38 -15.42
N THR A 111 17.03 -20.11 -14.73
CA THR A 111 15.70 -20.68 -14.98
C THR A 111 15.28 -20.45 -16.42
N LYS A 112 15.38 -19.20 -16.88
CA LYS A 112 15.05 -18.81 -18.25
C LYS A 112 15.90 -19.61 -19.26
N LYS A 113 17.21 -19.66 -19.08
CA LYS A 113 18.12 -20.35 -20.01
C LYS A 113 17.98 -21.88 -19.99
N LEU A 114 17.68 -22.47 -18.88
CA LEU A 114 17.39 -23.91 -18.78
C LEU A 114 16.14 -24.29 -19.60
N ILE A 115 15.14 -23.44 -19.59
CA ILE A 115 13.91 -23.65 -20.38
C ILE A 115 14.17 -23.39 -21.85
N GLU A 116 14.76 -22.24 -22.22
CA GLU A 116 14.99 -21.84 -23.62
C GLU A 116 15.96 -22.78 -24.35
N ASP A 117 17.11 -23.07 -23.74
CA ASP A 117 18.20 -23.77 -24.43
C ASP A 117 18.10 -25.31 -24.30
N TYR A 118 17.45 -25.81 -23.25
CA TYR A 118 17.39 -27.23 -22.92
C TYR A 118 15.99 -27.83 -22.85
N GLY A 119 14.93 -26.99 -22.89
CA GLY A 119 13.55 -27.43 -22.89
C GLY A 119 13.13 -28.10 -21.57
N ILE A 120 13.63 -27.59 -20.42
CA ILE A 120 13.26 -28.06 -19.09
C ILE A 120 11.79 -27.78 -18.83
N THR A 121 11.06 -28.78 -18.35
CA THR A 121 9.62 -28.67 -18.04
C THR A 121 9.31 -28.54 -16.55
N CYS A 122 10.27 -28.84 -15.69
CA CYS A 122 10.15 -28.64 -14.25
C CYS A 122 11.53 -28.37 -13.63
N ILE A 123 11.63 -27.32 -12.83
CA ILE A 123 12.85 -27.00 -12.08
C ILE A 123 12.50 -26.97 -10.60
N HIS A 124 13.16 -27.80 -9.82
CA HIS A 124 12.98 -27.87 -8.37
C HIS A 124 14.02 -27.04 -7.63
N ALA A 125 13.67 -26.57 -6.44
CA ALA A 125 14.60 -25.91 -5.53
C ALA A 125 14.13 -26.13 -4.08
N ASN A 126 15.06 -26.48 -3.21
CA ASN A 126 14.78 -26.64 -1.79
C ASN A 126 15.36 -25.49 -0.97
N CYS A 127 14.67 -25.09 0.08
CA CYS A 127 15.21 -24.14 1.04
C CYS A 127 14.71 -24.43 2.46
N HIS A 128 15.58 -24.20 3.44
CA HIS A 128 15.23 -24.36 4.86
C HIS A 128 14.04 -23.46 5.24
N VAL A 129 13.12 -23.98 6.07
CA VAL A 129 11.86 -23.29 6.45
C VAL A 129 12.10 -21.90 7.07
N ASP A 130 13.23 -21.71 7.77
CA ASP A 130 13.60 -20.43 8.37
C ASP A 130 14.38 -19.50 7.43
N ASN A 131 14.70 -19.93 6.20
CA ASN A 131 15.43 -19.12 5.23
C ASN A 131 14.50 -18.23 4.40
N ILE A 132 13.95 -17.20 5.07
CA ILE A 132 12.99 -16.25 4.48
C ILE A 132 13.54 -15.59 3.19
N TYR A 133 14.85 -15.41 3.09
CA TYR A 133 15.48 -14.78 1.92
C TYR A 133 15.47 -15.70 0.69
N SER A 134 15.78 -16.98 0.86
CA SER A 134 15.66 -17.96 -0.24
C SER A 134 14.21 -18.16 -0.67
N ILE A 135 13.29 -18.24 0.28
CA ILE A 135 11.85 -18.30 0.01
C ILE A 135 11.43 -17.16 -0.91
N ARG A 136 11.75 -15.92 -0.54
CA ARG A 136 11.41 -14.73 -1.36
C ARG A 136 12.06 -14.74 -2.75
N VAL A 137 13.30 -15.21 -2.86
CA VAL A 137 13.98 -15.31 -4.16
C VAL A 137 13.27 -16.30 -5.07
N LEU A 138 12.88 -17.47 -4.57
CA LEU A 138 12.18 -18.50 -5.34
C LEU A 138 10.78 -18.02 -5.75
N GLU A 139 9.99 -17.54 -4.82
CA GLU A 139 8.63 -17.02 -5.08
C GLU A 139 8.64 -15.85 -6.08
N HIS A 140 9.59 -14.91 -5.93
CA HIS A 140 9.72 -13.80 -6.87
C HIS A 140 10.07 -14.26 -8.29
N ASN A 141 10.76 -15.38 -8.44
CA ASN A 141 11.09 -15.99 -9.73
C ASN A 141 10.00 -16.96 -10.24
N GLY A 142 8.82 -16.95 -9.63
CA GLY A 142 7.67 -17.74 -10.06
C GLY A 142 7.74 -19.23 -9.68
N TYR A 143 8.58 -19.60 -8.69
CA TYR A 143 8.57 -20.94 -8.13
C TYR A 143 7.41 -21.07 -7.14
N GLU A 144 6.63 -22.13 -7.27
CA GLU A 144 5.51 -22.44 -6.38
C GLU A 144 5.93 -23.50 -5.36
N ARG A 145 5.51 -23.33 -4.11
CA ARG A 145 5.75 -24.30 -3.07
C ARG A 145 4.89 -25.56 -3.29
N VAL A 146 5.53 -26.68 -3.56
CA VAL A 146 4.84 -27.95 -3.89
C VAL A 146 4.87 -28.96 -2.74
N GLY A 147 5.69 -28.74 -1.71
CA GLY A 147 5.79 -29.66 -0.58
C GLY A 147 6.68 -29.15 0.56
N GLN A 148 6.84 -29.99 1.56
CA GLN A 148 7.79 -29.83 2.66
C GLN A 148 8.37 -31.19 3.02
N GLU A 149 9.69 -31.27 3.12
CA GLU A 149 10.43 -32.47 3.57
C GLU A 149 11.31 -32.07 4.78
N GLU A 150 11.07 -32.69 5.93
CA GLU A 150 11.72 -32.36 7.20
C GLU A 150 11.68 -30.83 7.48
N ASP A 151 12.83 -30.17 7.51
CA ASP A 151 13.00 -28.74 7.77
C ASP A 151 13.18 -27.89 6.49
N GLU A 152 12.83 -28.45 5.31
CA GLU A 152 12.95 -27.77 4.02
C GLU A 152 11.62 -27.67 3.28
N TYR A 153 11.35 -26.51 2.69
CA TYR A 153 10.30 -26.33 1.70
C TYR A 153 10.80 -26.74 0.32
N VAL A 154 9.96 -27.50 -0.39
CA VAL A 154 10.20 -27.93 -1.77
C VAL A 154 9.44 -26.99 -2.68
N TYR A 155 10.15 -26.30 -3.55
CA TYR A 155 9.62 -25.43 -4.58
C TYR A 155 9.76 -26.06 -5.96
N ALA A 156 8.83 -25.77 -6.88
CA ALA A 156 8.92 -26.16 -8.27
C ALA A 156 8.54 -24.99 -9.18
N TYR A 157 9.32 -24.76 -10.21
CA TYR A 157 8.97 -23.92 -11.33
C TYR A 157 8.53 -24.81 -12.48
N LYS A 158 7.28 -24.67 -12.91
CA LYS A 158 6.76 -25.27 -14.13
C LYS A 158 6.42 -24.15 -15.09
N PRO A 159 7.05 -24.08 -16.27
CA PRO A 159 6.57 -23.17 -17.30
C PRO A 159 5.07 -23.41 -17.46
N LYS A 160 4.24 -22.40 -17.30
CA LYS A 160 2.80 -22.54 -17.52
C LYS A 160 2.62 -23.17 -18.89
N GLN A 161 2.12 -24.39 -18.94
CA GLN A 161 1.64 -24.96 -20.19
C GLN A 161 0.47 -24.09 -20.62
N LEU A 162 0.73 -23.18 -21.53
CA LEU A 162 -0.30 -22.73 -22.45
C LEU A 162 -0.84 -24.00 -23.11
N GLU A 163 -2.14 -24.22 -23.02
CA GLU A 163 -2.81 -25.32 -23.70
C GLU A 163 -2.26 -25.41 -25.13
N GLN A 164 -1.96 -26.64 -25.57
CA GLN A 164 -1.36 -26.93 -26.85
C GLN A 164 -2.24 -26.42 -28.00
N ASP A 165 -1.96 -25.20 -28.42
CA ASP A 165 -2.14 -24.79 -29.80
C ASP A 165 -0.75 -24.46 -30.34
N THR A 166 -0.35 -25.30 -31.24
CA THR A 166 0.81 -25.26 -32.15
C THR A 166 1.57 -23.94 -32.23
N PHE A 167 2.61 -23.76 -31.39
CA PHE A 167 3.56 -22.67 -31.49
C PHE A 167 4.83 -23.13 -32.20
N ASN A 168 4.94 -22.81 -33.47
CA ASN A 168 6.15 -22.79 -34.26
C ASN A 168 6.11 -21.60 -35.21
N GLN A 169 6.12 -20.38 -34.67
CA GLN A 169 6.44 -19.16 -35.43
C GLN A 169 7.22 -18.21 -34.52
N GLU A 170 8.39 -17.81 -35.00
CA GLU A 170 9.22 -16.77 -34.36
C GLU A 170 8.43 -15.44 -34.29
N ASP A 171 8.55 -14.68 -33.19
CA ASP A 171 8.00 -13.35 -33.08
C ASP A 171 8.48 -12.47 -34.23
N LYS A 172 7.59 -11.67 -34.81
CA LYS A 172 7.89 -10.82 -35.97
C LYS A 172 7.96 -9.36 -35.55
N MET A 173 8.59 -8.55 -36.39
CA MET A 173 8.77 -7.14 -36.17
C MET A 173 8.43 -6.33 -37.43
N ILE A 174 7.77 -5.20 -37.24
CA ILE A 174 7.51 -4.16 -38.27
C ILE A 174 7.77 -2.78 -37.69
N VAL A 175 8.17 -1.82 -38.50
CA VAL A 175 8.35 -0.43 -38.08
C VAL A 175 7.37 0.48 -38.84
N LEU A 176 6.62 1.29 -38.13
CA LEU A 176 5.51 2.09 -38.64
C LEU A 176 5.66 3.54 -38.23
N ALA A 177 5.72 4.43 -39.21
CA ALA A 177 5.72 5.88 -39.03
C ALA A 177 4.32 6.45 -39.31
N GLY A 178 3.66 6.99 -38.32
CA GLY A 178 2.27 7.44 -38.39
C GLY A 178 2.03 8.85 -37.85
N GLY A 179 2.97 9.77 -38.00
CA GLY A 179 2.95 11.10 -37.36
C GLY A 179 3.60 11.05 -35.99
N CYS A 180 3.05 11.76 -34.99
CA CYS A 180 3.56 11.71 -33.63
C CYS A 180 3.56 10.28 -33.11
N PHE A 181 4.71 9.74 -32.76
CA PHE A 181 4.90 8.33 -32.37
C PHE A 181 4.21 7.96 -31.05
N TRP A 182 3.90 8.90 -30.14
CA TRP A 182 3.20 8.63 -28.89
C TRP A 182 1.79 8.04 -29.10
N GLY A 183 1.02 8.64 -30.02
CA GLY A 183 -0.32 8.16 -30.35
C GLY A 183 -0.27 6.79 -31.05
N VAL A 184 0.67 6.61 -31.97
CA VAL A 184 0.87 5.37 -32.72
C VAL A 184 1.32 4.23 -31.79
N GLU A 185 2.23 4.50 -30.84
CA GLU A 185 2.64 3.55 -29.81
C GLU A 185 1.43 3.06 -29.00
N LYS A 186 0.65 3.99 -28.45
CA LYS A 186 -0.54 3.66 -27.65
C LYS A 186 -1.58 2.85 -28.45
N ALA A 187 -1.78 3.18 -29.71
CA ALA A 187 -2.70 2.45 -30.57
C ALA A 187 -2.26 1.00 -30.79
N PHE A 188 -0.98 0.75 -31.03
CA PHE A 188 -0.48 -0.63 -31.25
C PHE A 188 -0.39 -1.46 -29.96
N LYS A 189 -0.11 -0.84 -28.81
CA LYS A 189 -0.21 -1.52 -27.52
C LYS A 189 -1.62 -2.03 -27.22
N ALA A 190 -2.64 -1.40 -27.78
CA ALA A 190 -4.03 -1.82 -27.60
C ALA A 190 -4.41 -3.09 -28.41
N LEU A 191 -3.52 -3.59 -29.27
CA LEU A 191 -3.75 -4.80 -30.07
C LEU A 191 -3.25 -6.04 -29.32
N ASP A 192 -4.13 -7.00 -29.12
CA ASP A 192 -3.76 -8.28 -28.57
C ASP A 192 -2.77 -9.00 -29.49
N GLY A 193 -1.69 -9.55 -28.91
CA GLY A 193 -0.61 -10.20 -29.67
C GLY A 193 0.54 -9.27 -30.02
N VAL A 194 0.46 -7.97 -29.74
CA VAL A 194 1.61 -7.07 -29.71
C VAL A 194 2.36 -7.28 -28.39
N LEU A 195 3.63 -7.65 -28.48
CA LEU A 195 4.47 -7.99 -27.33
C LEU A 195 5.26 -6.79 -26.80
N GLU A 196 5.76 -5.96 -27.75
CA GLU A 196 6.62 -4.82 -27.42
C GLU A 196 6.41 -3.72 -28.45
N THR A 197 6.36 -2.50 -27.98
CA THR A 197 6.47 -1.29 -28.81
C THR A 197 7.68 -0.48 -28.35
N THR A 198 8.39 0.11 -29.29
CA THR A 198 9.52 1.01 -29.00
C THR A 198 9.42 2.21 -29.91
N VAL A 199 9.31 3.43 -29.37
CA VAL A 199 9.33 4.64 -30.19
C VAL A 199 10.76 5.01 -30.59
N GLY A 200 10.93 5.54 -31.79
CA GLY A 200 12.25 5.84 -32.33
C GLY A 200 12.21 6.58 -33.67
N TYR A 201 13.35 6.57 -34.34
CA TYR A 201 13.60 7.29 -35.58
C TYR A 201 13.99 6.30 -36.67
N ALA A 202 13.23 6.28 -37.77
CA ALA A 202 13.40 5.31 -38.86
C ALA A 202 13.83 5.95 -40.20
N ASN A 203 14.63 5.21 -40.97
CA ASN A 203 14.98 5.46 -42.38
C ASN A 203 15.60 6.83 -42.68
N GLY A 204 16.44 7.34 -41.77
CA GLY A 204 17.26 8.53 -41.98
C GLY A 204 18.67 8.22 -42.49
N PHE A 205 19.50 9.25 -42.60
CA PHE A 205 20.85 9.14 -43.17
C PHE A 205 21.99 9.62 -42.26
N THR A 206 21.71 9.95 -41.00
CA THR A 206 22.71 10.27 -39.98
C THR A 206 22.82 9.14 -38.94
N ASP A 207 23.91 9.07 -38.20
CA ASP A 207 24.11 8.10 -37.13
C ASP A 207 23.69 8.69 -35.79
N ASN A 208 22.98 7.90 -34.96
CA ASN A 208 22.53 8.23 -33.60
C ASN A 208 21.89 9.64 -33.49
N PRO A 209 20.77 9.92 -34.20
CA PRO A 209 20.14 11.24 -34.16
C PRO A 209 19.52 11.49 -32.78
N THR A 210 19.55 12.74 -32.34
CA THR A 210 18.78 13.23 -31.21
C THR A 210 17.42 13.76 -31.67
N TYR A 211 16.42 13.82 -30.78
CA TYR A 211 15.12 14.40 -31.07
C TYR A 211 15.20 15.81 -31.70
N GLU A 212 16.07 16.68 -31.15
CA GLU A 212 16.25 18.03 -31.65
C GLU A 212 16.76 18.06 -33.11
N GLU A 213 17.67 17.16 -33.48
CA GLU A 213 18.21 17.05 -34.83
C GLU A 213 17.14 16.54 -35.81
N VAL A 214 16.30 15.56 -35.38
CA VAL A 214 15.18 15.07 -36.19
C VAL A 214 14.16 16.17 -36.43
N CYS A 215 13.83 16.99 -35.42
CA CYS A 215 12.90 18.11 -35.52
C CYS A 215 13.40 19.25 -36.45
N ARG A 216 14.73 19.38 -36.64
CA ARG A 216 15.31 20.39 -37.58
C ARG A 216 15.15 20.00 -39.05
N ASN A 217 14.61 18.82 -39.34
CA ASN A 217 14.38 18.29 -40.69
C ASN A 217 15.68 18.08 -41.54
N GLU A 218 16.84 17.92 -40.90
CA GLU A 218 18.13 17.77 -41.56
C GLU A 218 18.62 16.31 -41.60
N THR A 219 17.96 15.39 -40.90
CA THR A 219 18.40 14.00 -40.71
C THR A 219 17.67 12.98 -41.59
N GLY A 220 16.54 13.38 -42.18
CA GLY A 220 15.67 12.50 -43.00
C GLY A 220 14.91 11.43 -42.24
N TYR A 221 15.08 11.35 -40.89
CA TYR A 221 14.35 10.40 -40.05
C TYR A 221 12.88 10.75 -39.93
N LYS A 222 12.06 9.67 -39.75
CA LYS A 222 10.66 9.77 -39.39
C LYS A 222 10.48 9.28 -37.96
N GLU A 223 9.58 9.94 -37.22
CA GLU A 223 9.09 9.41 -35.95
C GLU A 223 8.34 8.11 -36.24
N ALA A 224 8.76 7.02 -35.63
CA ALA A 224 8.26 5.69 -35.92
C ALA A 224 8.17 4.82 -34.65
N VAL A 225 7.32 3.82 -34.72
CA VAL A 225 7.17 2.80 -33.67
C VAL A 225 7.62 1.45 -34.23
N LYS A 226 8.57 0.82 -33.55
CA LYS A 226 8.92 -0.57 -33.73
C LYS A 226 7.88 -1.42 -33.00
N VAL A 227 7.20 -2.31 -33.68
CA VAL A 227 6.16 -3.18 -33.16
C VAL A 227 6.64 -4.62 -33.25
N VAL A 228 6.79 -5.31 -32.13
CA VAL A 228 7.08 -6.75 -32.03
C VAL A 228 5.78 -7.47 -31.72
N TYR A 229 5.42 -8.48 -32.49
CA TYR A 229 4.13 -9.13 -32.39
C TYR A 229 4.19 -10.64 -32.62
N GLN A 230 3.17 -11.35 -32.12
CA GLN A 230 2.95 -12.78 -32.35
C GLN A 230 2.05 -13.01 -33.56
N PRO A 231 2.57 -13.54 -34.68
CA PRO A 231 1.80 -13.69 -35.92
C PRO A 231 0.57 -14.61 -35.82
N ASN A 232 0.59 -15.53 -34.87
CA ASN A 232 -0.53 -16.44 -34.57
C ASN A 232 -1.65 -15.81 -33.72
N VAL A 233 -1.39 -14.67 -33.09
CA VAL A 233 -2.38 -13.90 -32.29
C VAL A 233 -2.89 -12.71 -33.11
N VAL A 234 -2.00 -11.93 -33.71
CA VAL A 234 -2.33 -10.80 -34.58
C VAL A 234 -1.61 -10.89 -35.90
N SER A 235 -2.36 -10.88 -37.02
CA SER A 235 -1.76 -10.91 -38.33
C SER A 235 -1.12 -9.59 -38.73
N LEU A 236 -0.05 -9.62 -39.54
CA LEU A 236 0.54 -8.39 -40.06
C LEU A 236 -0.49 -7.54 -40.81
N SER A 237 -1.40 -8.15 -41.56
CA SER A 237 -2.50 -7.46 -42.25
C SER A 237 -3.39 -6.69 -41.28
N THR A 238 -3.64 -7.22 -40.06
CA THR A 238 -4.40 -6.54 -39.01
C THR A 238 -3.62 -5.33 -38.46
N ILE A 239 -2.33 -5.47 -38.20
CA ILE A 239 -1.46 -4.37 -37.78
C ILE A 239 -1.43 -3.25 -38.83
N ILE A 240 -1.35 -3.59 -40.11
CA ILE A 240 -1.39 -2.59 -41.21
C ILE A 240 -2.77 -1.92 -41.34
N ARG A 241 -3.88 -2.62 -41.07
CA ARG A 241 -5.21 -2.01 -41.01
C ARG A 241 -5.30 -1.04 -39.82
N ALA A 242 -4.79 -1.42 -38.65
CA ALA A 242 -4.71 -0.54 -37.49
C ALA A 242 -3.89 0.72 -37.80
N PHE A 243 -2.76 0.58 -38.48
CA PHE A 243 -1.95 1.71 -38.94
C PHE A 243 -2.76 2.70 -39.78
N PHE A 244 -3.54 2.21 -40.75
CA PHE A 244 -4.37 3.11 -41.58
C PHE A 244 -5.55 3.75 -40.84
N LEU A 245 -5.96 3.24 -39.70
CA LEU A 245 -6.91 3.91 -38.82
C LEU A 245 -6.27 5.07 -38.04
N CYS A 246 -4.96 5.01 -37.80
CA CYS A 246 -4.22 6.00 -37.05
C CYS A 246 -3.76 7.22 -37.86
N ILE A 247 -3.85 7.17 -39.19
CA ILE A 247 -3.29 8.20 -40.09
C ILE A 247 -4.28 8.72 -41.13
N ASP A 248 -4.03 9.93 -41.62
CA ASP A 248 -4.62 10.39 -42.88
C ASP A 248 -3.61 10.20 -44.05
N PRO A 249 -3.78 9.19 -44.91
CA PRO A 249 -2.82 8.86 -45.97
C PRO A 249 -2.70 9.93 -47.06
N ARG A 250 -3.53 10.98 -47.03
CA ARG A 250 -3.50 12.08 -47.97
C ARG A 250 -2.56 13.21 -47.57
N GLN A 251 -1.99 13.14 -46.38
CA GLN A 251 -1.14 14.19 -45.82
C GLN A 251 0.33 13.86 -46.11
N GLN A 252 1.03 14.82 -46.67
CA GLN A 252 2.46 14.75 -46.98
C GLN A 252 3.26 15.56 -45.95
N ASN A 253 4.27 14.92 -45.31
CA ASN A 253 5.09 15.53 -44.29
C ASN A 253 4.26 16.15 -43.14
N ARG A 254 3.18 15.50 -42.78
CA ARG A 254 2.25 15.98 -41.76
C ARG A 254 1.30 14.89 -41.30
N GLN A 255 0.86 14.92 -40.03
CA GLN A 255 -0.34 14.25 -39.54
C GLN A 255 -1.08 15.18 -38.56
N GLY A 256 -2.34 15.49 -38.84
CA GLY A 256 -3.12 16.39 -38.01
C GLY A 256 -2.46 17.77 -37.88
N ASN A 257 -2.13 18.18 -36.65
CA ASN A 257 -1.46 19.46 -36.35
C ASN A 257 0.06 19.36 -36.41
N ASP A 258 0.63 18.14 -36.46
CA ASP A 258 2.06 17.90 -36.51
C ASP A 258 2.58 18.09 -37.94
N ILE A 259 3.43 19.09 -38.16
CA ILE A 259 3.95 19.50 -39.45
C ILE A 259 5.46 19.39 -39.48
N GLY A 260 6.00 18.61 -40.41
CA GLY A 260 7.44 18.35 -40.59
C GLY A 260 7.69 17.04 -41.31
N SER A 261 8.87 16.90 -41.96
CA SER A 261 9.21 15.65 -42.67
C SER A 261 9.34 14.44 -41.72
N GLN A 262 9.59 14.66 -40.42
CA GLN A 262 9.60 13.60 -39.42
C GLN A 262 8.21 12.97 -39.17
N TYR A 263 7.13 13.65 -39.53
CA TYR A 263 5.75 13.16 -39.40
C TYR A 263 5.20 12.54 -40.68
N GLN A 264 6.09 12.25 -41.66
CA GLN A 264 5.71 11.54 -42.88
C GLN A 264 5.29 10.11 -42.53
N ALA A 265 4.12 9.66 -43.00
CA ALA A 265 3.60 8.32 -42.82
C ALA A 265 4.37 7.30 -43.68
N GLY A 266 4.70 6.14 -43.07
CA GLY A 266 5.44 5.10 -43.78
C GLY A 266 5.36 3.71 -43.10
N ILE A 267 5.47 2.68 -43.90
CA ILE A 267 5.54 1.27 -43.49
C ILE A 267 6.92 0.75 -43.88
N TYR A 268 7.70 0.35 -42.86
CA TYR A 268 9.08 -0.10 -43.06
C TYR A 268 9.22 -1.58 -42.71
N TYR A 269 9.22 -2.46 -43.74
CA TYR A 269 9.27 -3.92 -43.57
C TYR A 269 10.71 -4.41 -43.35
N VAL A 270 10.83 -5.52 -42.60
CA VAL A 270 12.11 -6.14 -42.24
C VAL A 270 12.41 -7.31 -43.19
N ASP A 271 11.42 -8.14 -43.52
CA ASP A 271 11.50 -9.26 -44.47
C ASP A 271 10.68 -8.94 -45.70
N GLU A 272 11.25 -9.21 -46.92
CA GLU A 272 10.52 -9.04 -48.18
C GLU A 272 9.24 -9.88 -48.25
N LYS A 273 9.21 -11.02 -47.55
CA LYS A 273 8.00 -11.88 -47.45
C LYS A 273 6.83 -11.16 -46.78
N ASP A 274 7.07 -10.20 -45.91
CA ASP A 274 6.03 -9.43 -45.27
C ASP A 274 5.22 -8.59 -46.28
N LEU A 275 5.77 -8.33 -47.46
CA LEU A 275 5.06 -7.66 -48.56
C LEU A 275 3.83 -8.42 -49.07
N ASP A 276 3.79 -9.75 -48.89
CA ASP A 276 2.64 -10.57 -49.27
C ASP A 276 1.42 -10.25 -48.41
N ASP A 277 1.63 -9.90 -47.13
CA ASP A 277 0.59 -9.46 -46.17
C ASP A 277 0.31 -7.95 -46.26
N ILE A 278 1.34 -7.12 -46.49
CA ILE A 278 1.23 -5.66 -46.48
C ILE A 278 0.57 -5.14 -47.76
N LYS A 279 1.00 -5.62 -48.97
CA LYS A 279 0.56 -5.11 -50.27
C LYS A 279 -0.96 -5.16 -50.51
N PRO A 280 -1.68 -6.22 -50.12
CA PRO A 280 -3.12 -6.26 -50.31
C PRO A 280 -3.83 -5.13 -49.55
N VAL A 281 -3.46 -4.87 -48.27
CA VAL A 281 -4.05 -3.81 -47.43
C VAL A 281 -3.63 -2.45 -47.97
N TYR A 282 -2.34 -2.25 -48.25
CA TYR A 282 -1.80 -1.00 -48.76
C TYR A 282 -2.45 -0.60 -50.11
N THR A 283 -2.60 -1.53 -51.02
CA THR A 283 -3.19 -1.29 -52.35
C THR A 283 -4.68 -0.94 -52.21
N ASN A 284 -5.41 -1.65 -51.32
CA ASN A 284 -6.82 -1.37 -51.06
C ASN A 284 -7.02 0.03 -50.49
N GLU A 285 -6.16 0.42 -49.56
CA GLU A 285 -6.21 1.79 -49.02
C GLU A 285 -5.87 2.87 -50.05
N ARG A 286 -4.82 2.65 -50.85
CA ARG A 286 -4.41 3.56 -51.91
C ARG A 286 -5.52 3.82 -52.95
N MET A 287 -6.32 2.79 -53.25
CA MET A 287 -7.42 2.94 -54.21
C MET A 287 -8.55 3.82 -53.73
N LYS A 288 -8.65 4.15 -52.44
CA LYS A 288 -9.71 4.99 -51.85
C LYS A 288 -9.46 6.49 -52.08
N TYR A 289 -8.22 6.88 -52.42
CA TYR A 289 -7.83 8.30 -52.43
C TYR A 289 -7.13 8.72 -53.73
N ASP A 290 -7.45 9.90 -54.22
CA ASP A 290 -6.77 10.51 -55.39
C ASP A 290 -5.34 10.94 -55.10
N ARG A 291 -5.03 11.22 -53.80
CA ARG A 291 -3.69 11.55 -53.31
C ARG A 291 -3.34 10.60 -52.19
N PHE A 292 -2.14 10.01 -52.24
CA PHE A 292 -1.69 9.04 -51.26
C PHE A 292 -0.17 9.14 -51.06
N PHE A 293 0.26 9.43 -49.81
CA PHE A 293 1.65 9.79 -49.54
C PHE A 293 2.32 8.83 -48.55
N VAL A 294 1.75 7.66 -48.27
CA VAL A 294 2.35 6.69 -47.36
C VAL A 294 3.52 5.99 -48.04
N GLU A 295 4.71 6.04 -47.43
CA GLU A 295 5.90 5.32 -47.89
C GLU A 295 5.76 3.81 -47.63
N LEU A 296 6.27 2.97 -48.54
CA LEU A 296 6.39 1.53 -48.37
C LEU A 296 7.80 1.12 -48.79
N GLU A 297 8.69 0.96 -47.84
CA GLU A 297 10.13 0.75 -48.05
C GLU A 297 10.69 -0.34 -47.13
N PRO A 298 11.85 -0.96 -47.45
CA PRO A 298 12.58 -1.76 -46.47
C PRO A 298 13.08 -0.87 -45.32
N LEU A 299 13.11 -1.45 -44.15
CA LEU A 299 13.75 -0.82 -42.99
C LEU A 299 15.27 -0.73 -43.23
N LYS A 300 15.83 0.46 -43.25
CA LYS A 300 17.28 0.72 -43.47
C LYS A 300 18.02 0.84 -42.13
N ASN A 301 17.45 1.57 -41.20
CA ASN A 301 17.95 1.78 -39.84
C ASN A 301 16.82 2.21 -38.92
N PHE A 302 17.01 1.97 -37.63
CA PHE A 302 16.11 2.41 -36.57
C PHE A 302 16.95 2.74 -35.32
N TYR A 303 16.75 3.92 -34.77
CA TYR A 303 17.37 4.35 -33.51
C TYR A 303 16.27 4.59 -32.47
N THR A 304 16.39 3.98 -31.32
CA THR A 304 15.46 4.15 -30.21
C THR A 304 15.49 5.62 -29.73
N ALA A 305 14.34 6.24 -29.60
CA ALA A 305 14.24 7.60 -29.05
C ALA A 305 14.55 7.60 -27.54
N GLU A 306 14.81 8.77 -27.02
CA GLU A 306 15.16 9.01 -25.63
C GLU A 306 14.08 8.44 -24.68
N GLU A 307 14.47 8.00 -23.48
CA GLU A 307 13.63 7.31 -22.51
C GLU A 307 12.34 8.04 -22.15
N TYR A 308 12.38 9.38 -22.10
CA TYR A 308 11.21 10.19 -21.80
C TYR A 308 10.12 10.18 -22.90
N HIS A 309 10.43 9.65 -24.09
CA HIS A 309 9.46 9.44 -25.17
C HIS A 309 8.78 8.06 -25.11
N GLN A 310 9.40 7.07 -24.45
CA GLN A 310 8.86 5.72 -24.36
C GLN A 310 7.64 5.74 -23.43
N ASP A 311 6.55 5.08 -23.83
CA ASP A 311 5.31 4.98 -23.06
C ASP A 311 4.70 6.33 -22.66
N TYR A 312 4.92 7.38 -23.47
CA TYR A 312 4.59 8.74 -23.08
C TYR A 312 3.10 8.92 -22.75
N LEU A 313 2.18 8.40 -23.57
CA LEU A 313 0.73 8.53 -23.30
C LEU A 313 0.21 7.54 -22.22
N ASP A 314 1.02 6.56 -21.82
CA ASP A 314 0.73 5.72 -20.65
C ASP A 314 1.19 6.42 -19.37
N LYS A 315 2.33 7.10 -19.44
CA LYS A 315 2.85 7.98 -18.37
C LYS A 315 2.07 9.29 -18.26
N HIS A 316 1.50 9.79 -19.37
CA HIS A 316 0.77 11.04 -19.49
C HIS A 316 -0.56 10.86 -20.26
N PRO A 317 -1.61 10.27 -19.64
CA PRO A 317 -2.87 9.92 -20.31
C PRO A 317 -3.63 11.08 -20.99
N PHE A 318 -3.39 12.31 -20.54
CA PHE A 318 -3.95 13.54 -21.13
C PHE A 318 -2.98 14.29 -22.04
N GLY A 319 -1.84 13.67 -22.37
CA GLY A 319 -0.86 14.20 -23.29
C GLY A 319 -1.47 14.39 -24.69
N TYR A 320 -0.83 15.25 -25.49
CA TYR A 320 -1.27 15.49 -26.87
C TYR A 320 -1.24 14.19 -27.70
N CYS A 321 -2.36 13.88 -28.34
CA CYS A 321 -2.51 12.77 -29.28
C CYS A 321 -3.24 13.25 -30.53
N HIS A 322 -2.70 12.98 -31.73
CA HIS A 322 -3.38 13.29 -32.98
C HIS A 322 -4.43 12.25 -33.37
N ILE A 323 -4.39 11.06 -32.74
CA ILE A 323 -5.36 9.98 -32.93
C ILE A 323 -6.52 10.21 -31.97
N THR A 324 -7.74 10.25 -32.49
CA THR A 324 -8.94 10.48 -31.69
C THR A 324 -9.33 9.25 -30.86
N SER A 325 -10.09 9.44 -29.77
CA SER A 325 -10.64 8.34 -28.98
C SER A 325 -11.47 7.36 -29.81
N TYR A 326 -12.16 7.84 -30.84
CA TYR A 326 -12.93 7.01 -31.77
C TYR A 326 -12.01 6.09 -32.60
N GLU A 327 -10.91 6.61 -33.13
CA GLU A 327 -9.94 5.84 -33.91
C GLU A 327 -9.23 4.80 -33.05
N MET A 328 -8.90 5.16 -31.80
CA MET A 328 -8.35 4.21 -30.82
C MET A 328 -9.30 3.02 -30.55
N GLU A 329 -10.59 3.30 -30.37
CA GLU A 329 -11.61 2.25 -30.20
C GLU A 329 -11.76 1.35 -31.44
N GLU A 330 -11.69 1.93 -32.65
CA GLU A 330 -11.74 1.12 -33.87
C GLU A 330 -10.48 0.24 -34.03
N VAL A 331 -9.30 0.69 -33.57
CA VAL A 331 -8.09 -0.14 -33.52
C VAL A 331 -8.27 -1.30 -32.57
N LYS A 332 -8.74 -1.07 -31.34
CA LYS A 332 -9.03 -2.13 -30.36
C LYS A 332 -9.96 -3.21 -30.91
N LYS A 333 -10.99 -2.83 -31.66
CA LYS A 333 -11.98 -3.76 -32.24
C LYS A 333 -11.42 -4.68 -33.34
N LEU A 334 -10.27 -4.35 -33.94
CA LEU A 334 -9.70 -5.17 -35.03
C LEU A 334 -9.23 -6.53 -34.56
N ASN A 335 -8.84 -6.64 -33.33
CA ASN A 335 -8.32 -7.87 -32.73
C ASN A 335 -8.65 -7.94 -31.23
N HIS A 336 -9.93 -8.11 -30.91
CA HIS A 336 -10.44 -8.16 -29.55
C HIS A 336 -10.35 -9.58 -29.00
N ILE A 337 -9.55 -9.81 -27.96
CA ILE A 337 -9.61 -11.03 -27.16
C ILE A 337 -10.46 -10.74 -25.92
N PRO A 338 -11.65 -11.36 -25.82
CA PRO A 338 -12.51 -11.12 -24.65
C PRO A 338 -11.90 -11.74 -23.39
N CYS A 339 -11.92 -11.00 -22.30
CA CYS A 339 -11.62 -11.45 -20.96
C CYS A 339 -12.89 -11.44 -20.12
N GLN A 340 -13.17 -12.52 -19.42
CA GLN A 340 -14.23 -12.55 -18.42
C GLN A 340 -13.67 -12.13 -17.08
N ILE A 341 -14.22 -11.07 -16.50
CA ILE A 341 -13.84 -10.55 -15.19
C ILE A 341 -15.03 -10.52 -14.26
N THR A 342 -14.78 -10.62 -12.97
CA THR A 342 -15.80 -10.41 -11.92
C THR A 342 -15.55 -9.08 -11.24
N VAL A 343 -16.53 -8.17 -11.26
CA VAL A 343 -16.46 -6.87 -10.59
C VAL A 343 -17.36 -6.92 -9.36
N VAL A 344 -16.76 -6.65 -8.19
CA VAL A 344 -17.44 -6.53 -6.90
C VAL A 344 -17.63 -5.05 -6.61
N LEU A 345 -18.89 -4.62 -6.56
CA LEU A 345 -19.27 -3.24 -6.28
C LEU A 345 -19.15 -2.93 -4.77
N PRO A 346 -19.10 -1.64 -4.36
CA PRO A 346 -19.12 -1.26 -2.94
C PRO A 346 -20.34 -1.79 -2.16
N SER A 347 -21.44 -2.05 -2.87
CA SER A 347 -22.65 -2.70 -2.31
C SER A 347 -22.53 -4.21 -2.11
N GLU A 348 -21.34 -4.79 -2.27
CA GLU A 348 -21.04 -6.24 -2.25
C GLU A 348 -21.74 -7.04 -3.38
N LYS A 349 -22.33 -6.36 -4.36
CA LYS A 349 -22.93 -7.00 -5.52
C LYS A 349 -21.84 -7.37 -6.52
N GLU A 350 -21.85 -8.63 -6.95
CA GLU A 350 -20.97 -9.13 -8.00
C GLU A 350 -21.62 -9.02 -9.37
N ILE A 351 -20.87 -8.59 -10.37
CA ILE A 351 -21.26 -8.57 -11.77
C ILE A 351 -20.13 -9.20 -12.61
N THR A 352 -20.50 -10.04 -13.55
CA THR A 352 -19.55 -10.61 -14.52
C THR A 352 -19.63 -9.78 -15.80
N LEU A 353 -18.48 -9.31 -16.27
CA LEU A 353 -18.35 -8.52 -17.49
C LEU A 353 -17.39 -9.23 -18.46
N GLU A 354 -17.67 -9.05 -19.74
CA GLU A 354 -16.75 -9.39 -20.82
C GLU A 354 -16.14 -8.08 -21.33
N VAL A 355 -14.83 -7.94 -21.15
CA VAL A 355 -14.08 -6.72 -21.52
C VAL A 355 -12.88 -7.12 -22.38
N SER A 356 -12.20 -6.17 -22.97
CA SER A 356 -10.94 -6.39 -23.68
C SER A 356 -9.81 -6.64 -22.68
N ARG A 357 -8.86 -7.51 -23.05
CA ARG A 357 -7.69 -7.89 -22.20
C ARG A 357 -6.89 -6.70 -21.67
N ASN A 358 -6.82 -5.60 -22.42
CA ASN A 358 -6.03 -4.43 -22.05
C ASN A 358 -6.90 -3.28 -21.49
N THR A 359 -8.15 -3.57 -21.10
CA THR A 359 -9.01 -2.58 -20.43
C THR A 359 -8.39 -2.18 -19.10
N THR A 360 -8.18 -0.88 -18.88
CA THR A 360 -7.71 -0.35 -17.60
C THR A 360 -8.86 -0.23 -16.60
N ILE A 361 -8.53 -0.15 -15.31
CA ILE A 361 -9.55 0.14 -14.27
C ILE A 361 -10.25 1.47 -14.57
N ALA A 362 -9.55 2.49 -15.05
CA ALA A 362 -10.16 3.78 -15.40
C ALA A 362 -11.20 3.67 -16.54
N GLU A 363 -10.92 2.84 -17.55
CA GLU A 363 -11.87 2.55 -18.65
C GLU A 363 -13.04 1.69 -18.14
N LEU A 364 -12.77 0.69 -17.31
CA LEU A 364 -13.79 -0.16 -16.69
C LEU A 364 -14.81 0.66 -15.88
N LEU A 365 -14.36 1.69 -15.18
CA LEU A 365 -15.23 2.58 -14.41
C LEU A 365 -16.19 3.41 -15.28
N GLN A 366 -15.93 3.55 -16.58
CA GLN A 366 -16.86 4.21 -17.51
C GLN A 366 -18.01 3.27 -17.93
N GLU A 367 -17.79 1.96 -17.86
CA GLU A 367 -18.78 0.93 -18.23
C GLU A 367 -19.61 0.45 -17.05
N VAL A 368 -19.08 0.57 -15.83
CA VAL A 368 -19.72 0.11 -14.60
C VAL A 368 -20.51 1.24 -13.94
N ASN A 369 -21.81 1.01 -13.75
CA ASN A 369 -22.66 1.97 -13.04
C ASN A 369 -22.55 1.76 -11.54
N THR A 370 -22.03 2.74 -10.81
CA THR A 370 -21.87 2.75 -9.35
C THR A 370 -22.77 3.83 -8.73
N GLU A 371 -23.26 3.58 -7.50
CA GLU A 371 -24.09 4.55 -6.77
C GLU A 371 -23.28 5.78 -6.33
N HIS A 372 -22.00 5.58 -6.02
CA HIS A 372 -21.07 6.59 -5.55
C HIS A 372 -19.76 6.59 -6.36
N HIS A 373 -19.01 7.67 -6.26
CA HIS A 373 -17.68 7.77 -6.88
C HIS A 373 -16.73 6.69 -6.33
N ILE A 374 -15.93 6.10 -7.22
CA ILE A 374 -14.92 5.11 -6.86
C ILE A 374 -13.56 5.80 -6.69
N TYR A 375 -12.87 5.49 -5.61
CA TYR A 375 -11.61 6.09 -5.23
C TYR A 375 -10.45 5.10 -5.10
N ALA A 376 -10.73 3.81 -5.16
CA ALA A 376 -9.70 2.78 -5.21
C ALA A 376 -10.24 1.48 -5.84
N ALA A 377 -9.33 0.62 -6.28
CA ALA A 377 -9.65 -0.70 -6.79
C ALA A 377 -8.63 -1.73 -6.29
N LEU A 378 -9.09 -2.98 -6.17
CA LEU A 378 -8.21 -4.13 -5.98
C LEU A 378 -8.39 -5.07 -7.17
N ILE A 379 -7.29 -5.67 -7.60
CA ILE A 379 -7.30 -6.84 -8.47
C ILE A 379 -6.74 -8.01 -7.64
N ASN A 380 -7.56 -9.07 -7.48
CA ASN A 380 -7.16 -10.28 -6.76
C ASN A 380 -6.53 -9.97 -5.37
N HIS A 381 -7.23 -9.16 -4.56
CA HIS A 381 -6.84 -8.72 -3.21
C HIS A 381 -5.59 -7.83 -3.13
N LYS A 382 -5.16 -7.20 -4.23
CA LYS A 382 -4.08 -6.21 -4.24
C LYS A 382 -4.61 -4.86 -4.69
N HIS A 383 -4.30 -3.79 -3.97
CA HIS A 383 -4.59 -2.44 -4.43
C HIS A 383 -3.80 -2.13 -5.70
N VAL A 384 -4.47 -1.49 -6.65
CA VAL A 384 -3.88 -1.13 -7.95
C VAL A 384 -4.21 0.31 -8.30
N HIS A 385 -3.33 0.93 -9.10
CA HIS A 385 -3.61 2.22 -9.71
C HIS A 385 -4.67 2.08 -10.82
N PHE A 386 -5.40 3.15 -11.13
CA PHE A 386 -6.47 3.10 -12.14
C PHE A 386 -5.97 2.90 -13.58
N SER A 387 -4.67 3.04 -13.82
CA SER A 387 -4.03 2.70 -15.10
C SER A 387 -3.71 1.21 -15.28
N GLU A 388 -3.90 0.39 -14.22
CA GLU A 388 -3.64 -1.05 -14.31
C GLU A 388 -4.65 -1.74 -15.23
N CYS A 389 -4.15 -2.68 -16.04
CA CYS A 389 -4.96 -3.45 -16.98
C CYS A 389 -5.54 -4.69 -16.31
N VAL A 390 -6.76 -5.06 -16.71
CA VAL A 390 -7.41 -6.30 -16.26
C VAL A 390 -7.02 -7.48 -17.14
N HIS A 391 -7.05 -8.68 -16.54
CA HIS A 391 -6.75 -9.95 -17.21
C HIS A 391 -7.92 -10.93 -17.07
N ASP A 392 -7.89 -12.00 -17.86
CA ASP A 392 -8.94 -13.02 -17.80
C ASP A 392 -9.03 -13.66 -16.40
N GLN A 393 -10.25 -13.85 -15.90
CA GLN A 393 -10.60 -14.37 -14.57
C GLN A 393 -10.21 -13.46 -13.40
N ASP A 394 -9.83 -12.20 -13.61
CA ASP A 394 -9.57 -11.27 -12.52
C ASP A 394 -10.85 -10.96 -11.73
N VAL A 395 -10.68 -10.84 -10.42
CA VAL A 395 -11.70 -10.35 -9.48
C VAL A 395 -11.33 -8.92 -9.09
N ILE A 396 -12.15 -7.96 -9.54
CA ILE A 396 -11.93 -6.53 -9.33
C ILE A 396 -12.88 -6.05 -8.25
N GLN A 397 -12.37 -5.58 -7.14
CA GLN A 397 -13.17 -5.00 -6.06
C GLN A 397 -13.05 -3.48 -6.10
N LEU A 398 -14.17 -2.80 -6.37
CA LEU A 398 -14.25 -1.34 -6.40
C LEU A 398 -14.51 -0.77 -5.00
N GLN A 399 -13.84 0.32 -4.66
CA GLN A 399 -13.93 0.96 -3.35
C GLN A 399 -14.31 2.43 -3.48
N ASP A 400 -15.38 2.82 -2.82
CA ASP A 400 -15.81 4.21 -2.63
C ASP A 400 -15.21 4.81 -1.35
N ILE A 401 -15.74 5.96 -0.92
CA ILE A 401 -15.29 6.67 0.29
C ILE A 401 -15.60 5.90 1.60
N SER A 402 -16.48 4.90 1.58
CA SER A 402 -16.81 4.10 2.76
C SER A 402 -15.70 3.11 3.11
N ALA A 403 -14.94 2.66 2.12
CA ALA A 403 -13.76 1.84 2.31
C ALA A 403 -12.60 2.66 2.85
N SER A 404 -11.88 2.11 3.83
CA SER A 404 -10.75 2.81 4.49
C SER A 404 -9.68 3.24 3.50
N TYR A 405 -9.32 2.37 2.54
CA TYR A 405 -8.30 2.68 1.55
C TYR A 405 -8.78 3.72 0.52
N GLY A 406 -10.01 3.60 -0.01
CA GLY A 406 -10.61 4.58 -0.91
C GLY A 406 -10.69 5.98 -0.27
N ASN A 407 -11.09 6.03 1.02
CA ASN A 407 -11.07 7.26 1.80
C ASN A 407 -9.65 7.86 1.93
N THR A 408 -8.63 7.02 2.13
CA THR A 408 -7.24 7.47 2.24
C THR A 408 -6.69 7.96 0.89
N CYS A 409 -7.04 7.31 -0.24
CA CYS A 409 -6.69 7.78 -1.57
C CYS A 409 -7.29 9.17 -1.86
N TYR A 410 -8.57 9.37 -1.50
CA TYR A 410 -9.21 10.69 -1.59
C TYR A 410 -8.48 11.74 -0.77
N GLN A 411 -8.20 11.46 0.52
CA GLN A 411 -7.52 12.39 1.41
C GLN A 411 -6.10 12.71 0.93
N SER A 412 -5.35 11.72 0.43
CA SER A 412 -3.98 11.92 -0.07
C SER A 412 -3.97 12.83 -1.30
N THR A 413 -4.84 12.54 -2.27
CA THR A 413 -4.98 13.37 -3.47
C THR A 413 -5.47 14.79 -3.15
N LEU A 414 -6.48 14.91 -2.28
CA LEU A 414 -6.98 16.21 -1.82
C LEU A 414 -5.91 17.00 -1.06
N THR A 415 -5.06 16.33 -0.30
CA THR A 415 -3.93 16.98 0.40
C THR A 415 -2.93 17.56 -0.58
N LEU A 416 -2.57 16.84 -1.64
CA LEU A 416 -1.69 17.36 -2.69
C LEU A 416 -2.30 18.58 -3.38
N LEU A 417 -3.59 18.52 -3.74
CA LEU A 417 -4.34 19.65 -4.29
C LEU A 417 -4.34 20.87 -3.37
N TYR A 418 -4.57 20.64 -2.07
CA TYR A 418 -4.58 21.68 -1.03
C TYR A 418 -3.19 22.33 -0.85
N LEU A 419 -2.12 21.55 -0.84
CA LEU A 419 -0.75 22.08 -0.77
C LEU A 419 -0.43 22.91 -2.00
N LYS A 420 -0.79 22.46 -3.20
CA LYS A 420 -0.63 23.22 -4.44
C LYS A 420 -1.36 24.55 -4.38
N ALA A 421 -2.63 24.57 -3.96
CA ALA A 421 -3.41 25.79 -3.83
C ALA A 421 -2.81 26.77 -2.80
N ILE A 422 -2.34 26.30 -1.64
CA ILE A 422 -1.65 27.14 -0.66
C ILE A 422 -0.37 27.74 -1.25
N HIS A 423 0.43 26.93 -1.94
CA HIS A 423 1.65 27.42 -2.56
C HIS A 423 1.42 28.40 -3.71
N ASP A 424 0.32 28.25 -4.44
CA ASP A 424 -0.09 29.22 -5.48
C ASP A 424 -0.51 30.56 -4.85
N VAL A 425 -1.28 30.55 -3.75
CA VAL A 425 -1.79 31.75 -3.09
C VAL A 425 -0.73 32.43 -2.22
N MET A 426 0.05 31.66 -1.45
CA MET A 426 0.96 32.20 -0.42
C MET A 426 2.44 32.12 -0.80
N GLY A 427 2.79 31.39 -1.87
CA GLY A 427 4.15 31.16 -2.32
C GLY A 427 4.81 29.90 -1.75
N LYS A 428 5.74 29.31 -2.50
CA LYS A 428 6.39 28.00 -2.29
C LYS A 428 7.26 27.85 -1.02
N ASN A 429 7.44 28.90 -0.23
CA ASN A 429 8.24 28.83 1.00
C ASN A 429 7.38 28.66 2.25
N VAL A 430 6.07 28.59 2.09
CA VAL A 430 5.13 28.34 3.17
C VAL A 430 5.18 26.87 3.51
N THR A 431 5.26 26.54 4.81
CA THR A 431 5.19 25.15 5.26
C THR A 431 3.83 24.90 5.90
N VAL A 432 3.26 23.76 5.58
CA VAL A 432 1.95 23.32 6.09
C VAL A 432 2.15 22.01 6.86
N THR A 433 1.49 21.89 7.99
CA THR A 433 1.43 20.63 8.75
C THR A 433 -0.02 20.20 8.90
N ILE A 434 -0.32 19.00 8.48
CA ILE A 434 -1.60 18.33 8.76
C ILE A 434 -1.52 17.77 10.16
N ALA A 435 -2.15 18.44 11.12
CA ALA A 435 -1.97 18.14 12.54
C ALA A 435 -2.91 17.02 13.01
N ASN A 436 -4.23 17.21 12.88
CA ASN A 436 -5.21 16.34 13.52
C ASN A 436 -6.47 16.17 12.64
N SER A 437 -7.29 15.16 12.93
CA SER A 437 -8.63 15.05 12.36
C SER A 437 -9.66 15.69 13.31
N LEU A 438 -10.38 16.68 12.82
CA LEU A 438 -11.43 17.41 13.55
C LEU A 438 -12.64 17.62 12.64
N SER A 439 -13.84 17.56 13.18
CA SER A 439 -15.10 17.84 12.46
C SER A 439 -15.24 17.09 11.12
N LYS A 440 -14.82 15.82 11.09
CA LYS A 440 -14.81 14.99 9.87
C LYS A 440 -13.96 15.62 8.74
N GLY A 441 -12.82 16.20 9.09
CA GLY A 441 -11.85 16.81 8.21
C GLY A 441 -10.45 16.79 8.82
N LEU A 442 -9.50 17.47 8.17
CA LEU A 442 -8.12 17.61 8.62
C LEU A 442 -7.88 19.03 9.14
N PHE A 443 -7.42 19.14 10.38
CA PHE A 443 -6.94 20.41 10.90
C PHE A 443 -5.49 20.62 10.48
N THR A 444 -5.24 21.77 9.84
CA THR A 444 -3.94 22.12 9.27
C THR A 444 -3.39 23.39 9.87
N VAL A 445 -2.08 23.41 10.07
CA VAL A 445 -1.36 24.57 10.60
C VAL A 445 -0.46 25.12 9.50
N ILE A 446 -0.67 26.39 9.14
CA ILE A 446 0.17 27.11 8.20
C ILE A 446 1.24 27.87 9.01
N HIS A 447 2.52 27.59 8.73
CA HIS A 447 3.64 28.18 9.45
C HIS A 447 4.11 29.51 8.85
N ALA A 448 3.18 30.31 8.34
CA ALA A 448 3.44 31.66 7.82
C ALA A 448 2.20 32.54 7.85
N GLY A 449 2.35 33.80 8.25
CA GLY A 449 1.29 34.80 8.21
C GLY A 449 0.16 34.60 9.23
N ASN A 450 -0.88 35.42 9.12
CA ASN A 450 -2.11 35.30 9.90
C ASN A 450 -3.16 34.55 9.05
N VAL A 451 -3.74 33.51 9.61
CA VAL A 451 -4.83 32.76 8.98
C VAL A 451 -6.14 33.56 9.15
N THR A 452 -6.72 34.01 8.03
CA THR A 452 -7.97 34.78 8.00
C THR A 452 -9.06 33.98 7.27
N ASP A 453 -10.32 34.43 7.42
CA ASP A 453 -11.43 33.85 6.65
C ASP A 453 -11.31 34.14 5.15
N ASP A 454 -10.74 35.29 4.77
CA ASP A 454 -10.49 35.65 3.37
C ASP A 454 -9.42 34.71 2.76
N LEU A 455 -8.32 34.45 3.48
CA LEU A 455 -7.30 33.49 3.04
C LEU A 455 -7.89 32.08 2.84
N ALA A 456 -8.79 31.63 3.73
CA ALA A 456 -9.44 30.32 3.58
C ALA A 456 -10.25 30.25 2.28
N LYS A 457 -10.97 31.33 1.93
CA LYS A 457 -11.72 31.42 0.70
C LYS A 457 -10.84 31.45 -0.55
N GLU A 458 -9.76 32.25 -0.53
CA GLU A 458 -8.81 32.32 -1.63
C GLU A 458 -8.19 30.96 -1.96
N ILE A 459 -7.86 30.19 -0.91
CA ILE A 459 -7.33 28.82 -1.08
C ILE A 459 -8.42 27.89 -1.65
N GLU A 460 -9.65 27.96 -1.12
CA GLU A 460 -10.76 27.14 -1.61
C GLU A 460 -11.12 27.45 -3.07
N GLU A 461 -11.17 28.74 -3.43
CA GLU A 461 -11.39 29.18 -4.81
C GLU A 461 -10.28 28.63 -5.74
N ARG A 462 -9.01 28.74 -5.34
CA ARG A 462 -7.90 28.17 -6.11
C ARG A 462 -7.98 26.66 -6.26
N MET A 463 -8.39 25.94 -5.21
CA MET A 463 -8.61 24.48 -5.29
C MET A 463 -9.71 24.15 -6.31
N HIS A 464 -10.82 24.90 -6.35
CA HIS A 464 -11.88 24.71 -7.33
C HIS A 464 -11.39 24.97 -8.76
N GLU A 465 -10.60 26.02 -8.99
CA GLU A 465 -9.97 26.27 -10.29
C GLU A 465 -9.13 25.07 -10.75
N LEU A 466 -8.26 24.54 -9.87
CA LEU A 466 -7.42 23.38 -10.19
C LEU A 466 -8.24 22.11 -10.48
N VAL A 467 -9.40 21.94 -9.85
CA VAL A 467 -10.33 20.83 -10.15
C VAL A 467 -10.98 21.02 -11.52
N GLU A 468 -11.40 22.24 -11.86
CA GLU A 468 -11.98 22.58 -13.16
C GLU A 468 -10.96 22.45 -14.29
N GLU A 469 -9.68 22.78 -14.04
CA GLU A 469 -8.57 22.56 -14.96
C GLU A 469 -8.32 21.07 -15.25
N ASN A 470 -8.81 20.16 -14.40
CA ASN A 470 -8.67 18.71 -14.51
C ASN A 470 -7.21 18.28 -14.77
N ILE A 471 -6.31 18.71 -13.91
CA ILE A 471 -4.88 18.47 -14.06
C ILE A 471 -4.56 17.02 -13.69
N GLU A 472 -3.81 16.35 -14.52
CA GLU A 472 -3.29 15.02 -14.28
C GLU A 472 -2.39 14.95 -13.03
N ILE A 473 -2.50 13.87 -12.27
CA ILE A 473 -1.63 13.55 -11.16
C ILE A 473 -0.82 12.32 -11.53
N THR A 474 0.48 12.48 -11.60
CA THR A 474 1.39 11.37 -11.88
C THR A 474 1.87 10.69 -10.61
N GLU A 475 2.08 9.39 -10.67
CA GLU A 475 2.55 8.57 -9.55
C GLU A 475 3.78 7.76 -9.98
N GLU A 476 4.83 7.81 -9.18
CA GLU A 476 6.05 7.04 -9.36
C GLU A 476 6.32 6.19 -8.13
N TYR A 477 6.49 4.87 -8.30
CA TYR A 477 6.92 3.98 -7.22
C TYR A 477 8.43 3.86 -7.27
N VAL A 478 9.12 4.55 -6.39
CA VAL A 478 10.56 4.75 -6.43
C VAL A 478 11.26 4.17 -5.20
N ASP A 479 12.54 3.86 -5.37
CA ASP A 479 13.39 3.46 -4.27
C ASP A 479 13.70 4.65 -3.32
N HIS A 480 14.23 4.31 -2.16
CA HIS A 480 14.55 5.23 -1.09
C HIS A 480 15.42 6.44 -1.54
N ASP A 481 16.48 6.20 -2.31
CA ASP A 481 17.43 7.26 -2.68
C ASP A 481 16.84 8.21 -3.71
N THR A 482 16.14 7.68 -4.70
CA THR A 482 15.37 8.44 -5.68
C THR A 482 14.28 9.29 -5.01
N ALA A 483 13.54 8.71 -4.05
CA ALA A 483 12.53 9.46 -3.29
C ALA A 483 13.15 10.66 -2.55
N ILE A 484 14.29 10.46 -1.91
CA ILE A 484 15.00 11.55 -1.22
C ILE A 484 15.39 12.67 -2.18
N GLU A 485 15.87 12.36 -3.39
CA GLU A 485 16.22 13.38 -4.39
C GLU A 485 14.99 14.18 -4.83
N LEU A 486 13.90 13.50 -5.21
CA LEU A 486 12.65 14.14 -5.64
C LEU A 486 12.04 15.04 -4.55
N LEU A 487 12.04 14.59 -3.29
CA LEU A 487 11.48 15.34 -2.17
C LEU A 487 12.38 16.49 -1.69
N LYS A 488 13.72 16.38 -1.86
CA LYS A 488 14.62 17.52 -1.63
C LYS A 488 14.37 18.65 -2.60
N ASP A 489 14.14 18.34 -3.87
CA ASP A 489 13.81 19.32 -4.90
C ASP A 489 12.46 20.01 -4.57
N ALA A 490 11.49 19.25 -4.07
CA ALA A 490 10.22 19.74 -3.57
C ALA A 490 10.33 20.51 -2.22
N LYS A 491 11.50 20.51 -1.56
CA LYS A 491 11.76 21.10 -0.23
C LYS A 491 10.95 20.45 0.91
N ASP A 492 10.48 19.24 0.75
CA ASP A 492 9.80 18.47 1.80
C ASP A 492 10.80 17.83 2.77
N LYS A 493 11.25 18.64 3.72
CA LYS A 493 12.26 18.23 4.70
C LYS A 493 11.78 17.10 5.63
N LYS A 494 10.48 17.03 5.94
CA LYS A 494 9.99 16.08 6.93
C LYS A 494 9.85 14.67 6.35
N SER A 495 9.42 14.56 5.10
CA SER A 495 9.44 13.28 4.39
C SER A 495 10.88 12.78 4.14
N VAL A 496 11.80 13.68 3.77
CA VAL A 496 13.23 13.36 3.68
C VAL A 496 13.82 12.92 5.03
N ASP A 497 13.45 13.58 6.15
CA ASP A 497 13.85 13.18 7.49
C ASP A 497 13.32 11.79 7.86
N LEU A 498 12.08 11.46 7.48
CA LEU A 498 11.48 10.14 7.69
C LEU A 498 12.27 9.07 6.92
N LEU A 499 12.46 9.25 5.62
CA LEU A 499 13.23 8.33 4.79
C LEU A 499 14.63 8.09 5.37
N ASN A 500 15.35 9.12 5.77
CA ASN A 500 16.70 8.99 6.34
C ASN A 500 16.76 8.24 7.68
N THR A 501 15.63 8.03 8.36
CA THR A 501 15.59 7.43 9.70
C THR A 501 14.78 6.14 9.78
N ALA A 502 14.06 5.77 8.74
CA ALA A 502 13.22 4.57 8.68
C ALA A 502 13.94 3.48 7.84
N SER A 503 14.75 2.65 8.49
CA SER A 503 15.64 1.68 7.83
C SER A 503 14.91 0.61 7.01
N ASP A 504 13.65 0.30 7.38
CA ASP A 504 12.82 -0.71 6.71
C ASP A 504 11.99 -0.13 5.55
N LEU A 505 11.90 1.19 5.42
CA LEU A 505 11.14 1.84 4.36
C LEU A 505 11.97 1.92 3.07
N LYS A 506 11.81 0.93 2.18
CA LYS A 506 12.65 0.77 0.98
C LYS A 506 12.14 1.51 -0.24
N ASN A 507 10.83 1.47 -0.45
CA ASN A 507 10.18 2.09 -1.61
C ASN A 507 8.94 2.85 -1.15
N VAL A 508 8.64 3.93 -1.84
CA VAL A 508 7.46 4.76 -1.61
C VAL A 508 6.88 5.24 -2.93
N TYR A 509 5.62 5.66 -2.90
CA TYR A 509 5.03 6.41 -4.00
C TYR A 509 5.38 7.89 -3.85
N VAL A 510 5.78 8.54 -4.93
CA VAL A 510 5.87 9.99 -5.04
C VAL A 510 4.84 10.45 -6.06
N ILE A 511 3.90 11.28 -5.63
CA ILE A 511 2.84 11.83 -6.47
C ILE A 511 3.14 13.28 -6.83
N THR A 512 2.83 13.64 -8.06
CA THR A 512 3.14 14.97 -8.60
C THR A 512 1.91 15.62 -9.23
N LEU A 513 1.58 16.84 -8.80
CA LEU A 513 0.58 17.71 -9.40
C LEU A 513 1.27 18.97 -9.91
N ALA A 514 1.44 19.08 -11.21
CA ALA A 514 2.21 20.16 -11.84
C ALA A 514 3.64 20.23 -11.24
N ASP A 515 3.93 21.26 -10.46
CA ASP A 515 5.22 21.49 -9.82
C ASP A 515 5.24 21.17 -8.31
N GLU A 516 4.15 20.57 -7.78
CA GLU A 516 4.02 20.14 -6.38
C GLU A 516 4.25 18.65 -6.29
N LYS A 517 5.08 18.21 -5.34
CA LYS A 517 5.37 16.79 -5.11
C LYS A 517 5.15 16.42 -3.66
N MET A 518 4.62 15.23 -3.44
CA MET A 518 4.38 14.68 -2.09
C MET A 518 4.65 13.18 -2.10
N MET A 519 5.29 12.67 -1.07
CA MET A 519 5.34 11.22 -0.80
C MET A 519 3.95 10.71 -0.42
N THR A 520 3.62 9.46 -0.72
CA THR A 520 2.38 8.83 -0.25
C THR A 520 2.55 7.34 0.00
N PHE A 521 1.61 6.75 0.74
CA PHE A 521 1.55 5.32 1.07
C PHE A 521 0.35 4.62 0.42
N VAL A 522 -0.38 5.32 -0.43
CA VAL A 522 -1.54 4.82 -1.18
C VAL A 522 -1.46 5.33 -2.60
N HIS A 523 -2.19 4.68 -3.51
CA HIS A 523 -2.29 5.16 -4.88
C HIS A 523 -2.96 6.53 -4.97
N ALA A 524 -2.47 7.39 -5.86
CA ALA A 524 -3.12 8.65 -6.20
C ALA A 524 -4.35 8.42 -7.07
N LEU A 525 -5.28 9.36 -7.04
CA LEU A 525 -6.34 9.44 -8.04
C LEU A 525 -5.78 10.10 -9.32
N PRO A 526 -6.29 9.72 -10.51
CA PRO A 526 -5.65 10.09 -11.77
C PRO A 526 -5.57 11.59 -12.06
N SER A 527 -6.50 12.38 -11.55
CA SER A 527 -6.51 13.84 -11.78
C SER A 527 -7.24 14.60 -10.68
N THR A 528 -7.11 15.91 -10.70
CA THR A 528 -7.75 16.80 -9.72
C THR A 528 -9.28 16.75 -9.77
N SER A 529 -9.89 16.38 -10.90
CA SER A 529 -11.35 16.25 -11.03
C SER A 529 -11.96 15.10 -10.19
N TYR A 530 -11.14 14.14 -9.73
CA TYR A 530 -11.59 13.06 -8.84
C TYR A 530 -11.85 13.51 -7.41
N VAL A 531 -11.47 14.72 -7.00
CA VAL A 531 -11.68 15.25 -5.65
C VAL A 531 -12.53 16.54 -5.65
N PRO A 532 -13.77 16.50 -6.18
CA PRO A 532 -14.59 17.70 -6.37
C PRO A 532 -15.24 18.23 -5.08
N PHE A 533 -15.28 17.43 -4.02
CA PHE A 533 -16.01 17.76 -2.79
C PHE A 533 -15.06 18.10 -1.65
N PHE A 534 -14.92 19.37 -1.32
CA PHE A 534 -14.14 19.84 -0.17
C PHE A 534 -14.69 21.19 0.32
N GLU A 535 -14.30 21.57 1.54
CA GLU A 535 -14.50 22.87 2.15
C GLU A 535 -13.23 23.27 2.90
N VAL A 536 -12.74 24.48 2.70
CA VAL A 536 -11.64 25.06 3.48
C VAL A 536 -12.20 26.09 4.44
N ARG A 537 -12.06 25.84 5.73
CA ARG A 537 -12.65 26.68 6.76
C ARG A 537 -11.61 27.13 7.75
N ARG A 538 -11.61 28.42 8.11
CA ARG A 538 -10.81 28.89 9.23
C ARG A 538 -11.26 28.24 10.54
N TYR A 539 -10.31 27.73 11.32
CA TYR A 539 -10.56 27.21 12.66
C TYR A 539 -9.40 27.57 13.58
N ARG A 540 -9.71 28.36 14.64
CA ARG A 540 -8.70 28.81 15.61
C ARG A 540 -7.50 29.47 14.90
N ASN A 541 -6.29 28.89 15.07
CA ASN A 541 -5.03 29.38 14.49
C ASN A 541 -4.62 28.63 13.18
N GLY A 542 -5.52 27.86 12.61
CA GLY A 542 -5.28 27.07 11.39
C GLY A 542 -6.51 27.00 10.50
N LEU A 543 -6.47 26.04 9.57
CA LEU A 543 -7.58 25.75 8.65
C LEU A 543 -8.09 24.32 8.87
N LEU A 544 -9.37 24.10 8.62
CA LEU A 544 -9.98 22.79 8.47
C LEU A 544 -10.18 22.53 6.97
N LEU A 545 -9.54 21.47 6.46
CA LEU A 545 -9.80 20.90 5.15
C LEU A 545 -10.83 19.79 5.34
N ARG A 546 -12.07 20.03 4.94
CA ARG A 546 -13.19 19.12 5.11
C ARG A 546 -13.51 18.43 3.79
N PHE A 547 -13.96 17.17 3.85
CA PHE A 547 -14.17 16.31 2.70
C PHE A 547 -15.31 15.30 3.00
N PRO A 548 -15.79 14.54 2.01
CA PRO A 548 -16.82 13.52 2.18
C PRO A 548 -16.49 12.50 3.27
N HIS A 549 -17.51 11.91 3.83
CA HIS A 549 -17.42 10.90 4.89
C HIS A 549 -18.30 9.70 4.51
N PRO A 550 -18.03 8.47 4.97
CA PRO A 550 -18.87 7.30 4.67
C PRO A 550 -20.39 7.52 4.79
N ASN A 551 -20.81 8.30 5.76
CA ASN A 551 -22.24 8.65 5.94
C ASN A 551 -22.73 9.80 5.02
N PHE A 552 -21.83 10.43 4.26
CA PHE A 552 -22.08 11.54 3.35
C PHE A 552 -21.11 11.44 2.16
N PRO A 553 -21.26 10.40 1.30
CA PRO A 553 -20.21 10.05 0.33
C PRO A 553 -19.97 11.08 -0.76
N ASP A 554 -20.98 11.85 -1.17
CA ASP A 554 -20.94 12.79 -2.28
C ASP A 554 -21.21 14.24 -1.82
N GLN A 555 -21.00 14.55 -0.55
CA GLN A 555 -21.21 15.89 -0.01
C GLN A 555 -20.38 16.13 1.27
N ILE A 556 -20.18 17.39 1.61
CA ILE A 556 -19.50 17.77 2.84
C ILE A 556 -20.47 17.58 4.02
N PRO A 557 -20.11 16.79 5.04
CA PRO A 557 -20.95 16.58 6.22
C PRO A 557 -21.20 17.88 6.97
N PRO A 558 -22.33 18.03 7.72
CA PRO A 558 -22.55 19.21 8.56
C PRO A 558 -21.37 19.49 9.51
N TYR A 559 -21.08 20.78 9.73
CA TYR A 559 -20.03 21.19 10.64
C TYR A 559 -20.44 20.93 12.10
N GLU A 560 -19.56 20.32 12.86
CA GLU A 560 -19.71 20.10 14.30
C GLU A 560 -18.51 20.67 15.06
N GLU A 561 -18.76 21.55 16.03
CA GLU A 561 -17.70 22.07 16.91
C GLU A 561 -17.21 20.97 17.86
N GLN A 562 -15.91 20.68 17.86
CA GLN A 562 -15.29 19.66 18.71
C GLN A 562 -14.24 20.27 19.65
N LYS A 563 -14.68 21.22 20.46
CA LYS A 563 -13.80 21.97 21.38
C LYS A 563 -12.97 21.05 22.30
N LEU A 564 -13.61 20.07 22.96
CA LEU A 564 -12.92 19.17 23.89
C LEU A 564 -11.80 18.37 23.19
N LEU A 565 -12.06 17.92 21.95
CA LEU A 565 -11.08 17.18 21.16
C LEU A 565 -9.92 18.10 20.74
N TYR A 566 -10.21 19.35 20.33
CA TYR A 566 -9.19 20.35 20.02
C TYR A 566 -8.33 20.68 21.25
N ASP A 567 -8.95 20.84 22.42
CA ASP A 567 -8.24 21.12 23.68
C ASP A 567 -7.31 19.94 24.06
N ALA A 568 -7.78 18.69 23.83
CA ALA A 568 -6.95 17.49 24.02
C ALA A 568 -5.73 17.48 23.08
N PHE A 569 -5.91 17.75 21.80
CA PHE A 569 -4.79 17.86 20.86
C PHE A 569 -3.84 19.01 21.19
N SER A 570 -4.37 20.13 21.69
CA SER A 570 -3.53 21.27 22.10
C SER A 570 -2.65 20.91 23.31
N GLU A 571 -3.14 20.11 24.25
CA GLU A 571 -2.36 19.57 25.36
C GLU A 571 -1.26 18.62 24.85
N GLU A 572 -1.60 17.72 23.93
CA GLU A 572 -0.62 16.82 23.32
C GLU A 572 0.50 17.58 22.61
N THR A 573 0.20 18.63 21.87
CA THR A 573 1.23 19.47 21.22
C THR A 573 2.20 20.10 22.25
N GLN A 574 1.76 20.34 23.49
CA GLN A 574 2.66 20.79 24.57
C GLN A 574 3.56 19.63 25.05
N TRP A 575 3.02 18.40 25.11
CA TRP A 575 3.79 17.20 25.47
C TRP A 575 4.83 16.85 24.41
N GLU A 576 4.49 16.94 23.11
CA GLU A 576 5.44 16.78 21.99
C GLU A 576 6.64 17.72 22.14
N LYS A 577 6.41 19.00 22.44
CA LYS A 577 7.48 19.97 22.66
C LYS A 577 8.36 19.60 23.86
N LEU A 578 7.76 19.07 24.92
CA LEU A 578 8.49 18.64 26.12
C LEU A 578 9.31 17.37 25.84
N LEU A 579 8.73 16.41 25.12
CA LEU A 579 9.36 15.14 24.73
C LEU A 579 10.33 15.32 23.56
N LYS A 580 10.23 16.42 22.79
CA LYS A 580 10.99 16.71 21.56
C LYS A 580 10.75 15.66 20.47
N VAL A 581 9.56 15.11 20.39
CA VAL A 581 9.14 14.12 19.40
C VAL A 581 7.81 14.57 18.82
N SER A 582 7.81 15.04 17.58
CA SER A 582 6.62 15.45 16.83
C SER A 582 6.38 14.57 15.60
N PHE A 583 7.42 13.89 15.11
CA PHE A 583 7.36 13.06 13.93
C PHE A 583 8.01 11.69 14.17
N ALA A 584 7.65 10.72 13.33
CA ALA A 584 8.25 9.39 13.39
C ALA A 584 9.78 9.44 13.27
N SER A 585 10.31 10.37 12.44
CA SER A 585 11.75 10.58 12.31
C SER A 585 12.43 11.03 13.61
N ASP A 586 11.75 11.79 14.47
CA ASP A 586 12.29 12.20 15.77
C ASP A 586 12.39 10.99 16.71
N LEU A 587 11.33 10.15 16.71
CA LEU A 587 11.29 8.91 17.49
C LEU A 587 12.41 7.94 17.05
N ASN A 588 12.54 7.72 15.75
CA ASN A 588 13.55 6.83 15.17
C ASN A 588 14.97 7.28 15.57
N ARG A 589 15.27 8.60 15.49
CA ARG A 589 16.56 9.15 15.94
C ARG A 589 16.84 8.91 17.43
N MET A 590 15.82 8.98 18.28
CA MET A 590 15.99 8.68 19.71
C MET A 590 16.26 7.20 19.96
N ILE A 591 15.59 6.32 19.20
CA ILE A 591 15.83 4.87 19.26
C ILE A 591 17.26 4.56 18.82
N GLU A 592 17.71 5.10 17.70
CA GLU A 592 19.08 4.94 17.17
C GLU A 592 20.13 5.39 18.20
N LYS A 593 19.89 6.54 18.86
CA LYS A 593 20.75 7.07 19.93
C LYS A 593 20.66 6.34 21.25
N LYS A 594 19.77 5.33 21.36
CA LYS A 594 19.50 4.59 22.61
C LYS A 594 18.92 5.47 23.75
N GLU A 595 18.19 6.51 23.39
CA GLU A 595 17.52 7.45 24.32
C GLU A 595 16.06 7.00 24.61
N SER A 596 15.59 5.89 24.06
CA SER A 596 14.23 5.36 24.23
C SER A 596 13.82 5.13 25.69
N LYS A 597 14.79 4.79 26.58
CA LYS A 597 14.52 4.60 28.01
C LYS A 597 13.98 5.87 28.66
N ASP A 598 14.64 6.98 28.45
CA ASP A 598 14.23 8.27 29.05
C ASP A 598 12.89 8.75 28.45
N LEU A 599 12.67 8.52 27.14
CA LEU A 599 11.41 8.81 26.48
C LEU A 599 10.24 8.02 27.08
N ILE A 600 10.42 6.70 27.30
CA ILE A 600 9.41 5.82 27.93
C ILE A 600 9.10 6.33 29.34
N MET A 601 10.13 6.58 30.15
CA MET A 601 9.93 7.06 31.54
C MET A 601 9.19 8.40 31.60
N LEU A 602 9.52 9.34 30.72
CA LEU A 602 8.85 10.65 30.66
C LEU A 602 7.39 10.51 30.19
N SER A 603 7.13 9.71 29.17
CA SER A 603 5.77 9.47 28.66
C SER A 603 4.87 8.84 29.74
N GLU A 604 5.37 7.84 30.46
CA GLU A 604 4.64 7.20 31.55
C GLU A 604 4.38 8.17 32.71
N ALA A 605 5.35 9.02 33.03
CA ALA A 605 5.18 10.04 34.06
C ALA A 605 4.13 11.09 33.70
N LEU A 606 4.05 11.49 32.42
CA LEU A 606 3.01 12.39 31.90
C LEU A 606 1.62 11.77 32.04
N HIS A 607 1.46 10.49 31.67
CA HIS A 607 0.21 9.76 31.84
C HIS A 607 -0.20 9.69 33.31
N GLU A 608 0.72 9.32 34.21
CA GLU A 608 0.41 9.26 35.67
C GLU A 608 -0.02 10.61 36.23
N LYS A 609 0.69 11.67 35.84
CA LYS A 609 0.33 13.05 36.24
C LYS A 609 -1.08 13.40 35.78
N LYS A 610 -1.46 13.09 34.56
CA LYS A 610 -2.79 13.38 33.99
C LYS A 610 -3.89 12.63 34.73
N ILE A 611 -3.66 11.32 35.02
CA ILE A 611 -4.61 10.50 35.79
C ILE A 611 -4.81 11.07 37.21
N ALA A 612 -3.73 11.50 37.87
CA ALA A 612 -3.79 12.15 39.17
C ALA A 612 -4.61 13.47 39.13
N MET A 613 -4.38 14.33 38.12
CA MET A 613 -5.17 15.55 37.91
C MET A 613 -6.65 15.26 37.69
N ILE A 614 -7.01 14.20 36.95
CA ILE A 614 -8.40 13.77 36.76
C ILE A 614 -9.01 13.35 38.11
N ALA A 615 -8.28 12.59 38.95
CA ALA A 615 -8.73 12.19 40.26
C ALA A 615 -9.01 13.40 41.18
N GLU A 616 -8.14 14.42 41.15
CA GLU A 616 -8.33 15.68 41.89
C GLU A 616 -9.55 16.47 41.38
N GLN A 617 -9.81 16.48 40.07
CA GLN A 617 -11.02 17.10 39.49
C GLN A 617 -12.29 16.40 39.98
N ILE A 618 -12.31 15.06 39.97
CA ILE A 618 -13.44 14.25 40.48
C ILE A 618 -13.70 14.60 41.96
N GLN A 619 -12.66 14.62 42.80
CA GLN A 619 -12.77 14.97 44.21
C GLN A 619 -13.33 16.39 44.41
N SER A 620 -12.80 17.35 43.64
CA SER A 620 -13.22 18.76 43.72
C SER A 620 -14.68 18.94 43.28
N ALA A 621 -15.09 18.20 42.23
CA ALA A 621 -16.46 18.20 41.71
C ALA A 621 -17.44 17.45 42.62
N LYS A 622 -16.96 16.65 43.59
CA LYS A 622 -17.75 15.81 44.52
C LYS A 622 -18.69 14.84 43.78
N LYS A 623 -18.28 14.35 42.65
CA LYS A 623 -19.04 13.41 41.83
C LYS A 623 -18.88 11.99 42.35
N ARG A 624 -19.96 11.18 42.28
CA ARG A 624 -19.95 9.81 42.81
C ARG A 624 -20.06 8.75 41.73
N ILE A 625 -20.56 9.07 40.54
CA ILE A 625 -20.66 8.17 39.39
C ILE A 625 -19.61 8.65 38.38
N ILE A 626 -18.54 7.89 38.20
CA ILE A 626 -17.48 8.16 37.25
C ILE A 626 -17.64 7.21 36.05
N LEU A 627 -18.02 7.75 34.91
CA LEU A 627 -18.30 7.03 33.69
C LEU A 627 -17.10 7.11 32.74
N ILE A 628 -16.54 5.97 32.35
CA ILE A 628 -15.40 5.89 31.45
C ILE A 628 -15.83 5.16 30.17
N ALA A 629 -15.84 5.88 29.05
CA ALA A 629 -16.12 5.31 27.74
C ALA A 629 -15.00 5.57 26.74
N GLY A 630 -15.00 4.79 25.71
CA GLY A 630 -14.03 4.90 24.61
C GLY A 630 -14.10 3.69 23.70
N PRO A 631 -13.51 3.77 22.51
CA PRO A 631 -13.58 2.73 21.52
C PRO A 631 -12.83 1.46 21.94
N SER A 632 -13.03 0.37 21.18
CA SER A 632 -12.32 -0.89 21.44
C SER A 632 -10.80 -0.69 21.37
N SER A 633 -10.06 -1.38 22.24
CA SER A 633 -8.60 -1.26 22.37
C SER A 633 -8.08 0.13 22.73
N SER A 634 -8.90 0.97 23.38
CA SER A 634 -8.46 2.28 23.89
C SER A 634 -7.73 2.20 25.25
N GLY A 635 -7.71 1.04 25.93
CA GLY A 635 -7.09 0.89 27.25
C GLY A 635 -7.96 1.32 28.42
N LYS A 636 -9.30 1.29 28.26
CA LYS A 636 -10.29 1.67 29.28
C LYS A 636 -10.05 0.99 30.61
N THR A 637 -9.87 -0.32 30.59
CA THR A 637 -9.76 -1.15 31.79
C THR A 637 -8.52 -0.82 32.60
N THR A 638 -7.37 -0.69 31.94
CA THR A 638 -6.11 -0.29 32.61
C THR A 638 -6.21 1.12 33.16
N PHE A 639 -6.76 2.07 32.38
CA PHE A 639 -6.98 3.44 32.83
C PHE A 639 -7.89 3.52 34.06
N ALA A 640 -9.06 2.83 34.01
CA ALA A 640 -10.02 2.82 35.13
C ALA A 640 -9.38 2.30 36.44
N LYS A 641 -8.57 1.23 36.30
CA LYS A 641 -7.87 0.69 37.48
C LYS A 641 -6.78 1.62 38.00
N ARG A 642 -6.01 2.31 37.11
CA ARG A 642 -5.05 3.35 37.49
C ARG A 642 -5.77 4.54 38.17
N LEU A 643 -6.90 4.96 37.62
CA LEU A 643 -7.73 6.02 38.21
C LEU A 643 -8.23 5.65 39.62
N CYS A 644 -8.68 4.40 39.80
CA CYS A 644 -9.05 3.87 41.11
C CYS A 644 -7.90 3.95 42.11
N ILE A 645 -6.66 3.69 41.69
CA ILE A 645 -5.47 3.84 42.53
C ILE A 645 -5.29 5.32 42.96
N GLN A 646 -5.35 6.26 41.99
CA GLN A 646 -5.19 7.70 42.28
C GLN A 646 -6.31 8.22 43.15
N LEU A 647 -7.54 7.77 42.97
CA LEU A 647 -8.67 8.11 43.87
C LEU A 647 -8.40 7.64 45.31
N LYS A 648 -7.82 6.44 45.50
CA LYS A 648 -7.41 5.96 46.82
C LYS A 648 -6.28 6.78 47.46
N VAL A 649 -5.32 7.24 46.64
CA VAL A 649 -4.22 8.13 47.11
C VAL A 649 -4.74 9.41 47.71
N ILE A 650 -5.83 9.97 47.19
CA ILE A 650 -6.48 11.19 47.67
C ILE A 650 -7.59 10.93 48.71
N GLY A 651 -7.69 9.69 49.21
CA GLY A 651 -8.56 9.31 50.33
C GLY A 651 -9.97 8.86 49.93
N LEU A 652 -10.27 8.69 48.62
CA LEU A 652 -11.50 8.10 48.15
C LEU A 652 -11.32 6.58 47.97
N ASN A 653 -12.34 5.79 48.23
CA ASN A 653 -12.27 4.34 48.11
C ASN A 653 -13.26 3.86 47.02
N PRO A 654 -12.92 3.94 45.71
CA PRO A 654 -13.85 3.68 44.64
C PRO A 654 -14.27 2.21 44.55
N LEU A 655 -15.54 1.98 44.21
CA LEU A 655 -16.03 0.70 43.72
C LEU A 655 -15.82 0.68 42.19
N TYR A 656 -15.18 -0.38 41.69
CA TYR A 656 -14.97 -0.57 40.23
C TYR A 656 -15.99 -1.54 39.64
N LEU A 657 -16.58 -1.17 38.49
CA LEU A 657 -17.57 -1.97 37.73
C LEU A 657 -17.28 -1.89 36.23
N GLY A 658 -17.48 -3.02 35.55
CA GLY A 658 -17.55 -3.06 34.09
C GLY A 658 -19.03 -3.14 33.61
N THR A 659 -19.38 -2.43 32.55
CA THR A 659 -20.73 -2.58 31.97
C THR A 659 -20.92 -3.96 31.36
N ASP A 660 -19.83 -4.64 30.98
CA ASP A 660 -19.86 -5.99 30.41
C ASP A 660 -20.41 -7.03 31.42
N ASP A 661 -20.31 -6.76 32.72
CA ASP A 661 -20.90 -7.60 33.76
C ASP A 661 -22.46 -7.57 33.72
N TYR A 662 -23.03 -6.56 33.05
CA TYR A 662 -24.47 -6.34 32.95
C TYR A 662 -25.07 -6.80 31.61
N PHE A 663 -24.33 -7.53 30.75
CA PHE A 663 -24.93 -8.06 29.53
C PHE A 663 -26.14 -8.93 29.84
N VAL A 664 -27.18 -8.83 29.00
CA VAL A 664 -28.30 -9.77 29.02
C VAL A 664 -27.82 -11.18 28.69
N ASN A 665 -28.49 -12.21 29.19
CA ASN A 665 -28.09 -13.57 28.87
C ASN A 665 -28.13 -13.79 27.35
N ARG A 666 -27.19 -14.58 26.84
CA ARG A 666 -27.03 -14.78 25.39
C ARG A 666 -28.29 -15.33 24.71
N ASP A 667 -29.04 -16.16 25.42
CA ASP A 667 -30.31 -16.73 24.99
C ASP A 667 -31.48 -15.71 24.98
N GLU A 668 -31.30 -14.54 25.60
CA GLU A 668 -32.26 -13.44 25.65
C GLU A 668 -31.93 -12.32 24.65
N MET A 669 -30.74 -12.35 24.01
CA MET A 669 -30.33 -11.35 23.03
C MET A 669 -31.14 -11.49 21.74
N ILE A 670 -31.51 -10.36 21.15
CA ILE A 670 -32.22 -10.30 19.87
C ILE A 670 -31.17 -10.26 18.75
N PRO A 671 -31.16 -11.28 17.86
CA PRO A 671 -30.27 -11.24 16.71
C PRO A 671 -30.64 -10.11 15.73
N ASP A 672 -29.67 -9.62 14.98
CA ASP A 672 -29.86 -8.70 13.86
C ASP A 672 -30.59 -9.38 12.69
N GLU A 673 -30.86 -8.63 11.61
CA GLU A 673 -31.55 -9.12 10.40
C GLU A 673 -30.84 -10.32 9.73
N ASN A 674 -29.53 -10.50 10.00
CA ASN A 674 -28.70 -11.60 9.49
C ASN A 674 -28.56 -12.77 10.48
N GLY A 675 -29.28 -12.72 11.61
CA GLY A 675 -29.24 -13.76 12.65
C GLY A 675 -27.97 -13.68 13.54
N LYS A 676 -27.21 -12.59 13.50
CA LYS A 676 -25.99 -12.38 14.29
C LYS A 676 -26.29 -11.58 15.55
N LEU A 677 -25.70 -11.97 16.67
CA LEU A 677 -25.81 -11.23 17.94
C LEU A 677 -24.86 -10.02 17.92
N ASP A 678 -25.42 -8.82 18.18
CA ASP A 678 -24.63 -7.57 18.29
C ASP A 678 -24.34 -7.28 19.78
N PHE A 679 -23.13 -7.62 20.21
CA PHE A 679 -22.65 -7.32 21.57
C PHE A 679 -22.19 -5.87 21.76
N GLU A 680 -22.11 -5.10 20.67
CA GLU A 680 -21.76 -3.67 20.71
C GLU A 680 -23.05 -2.81 20.89
N ALA A 681 -24.24 -3.38 20.73
CA ALA A 681 -25.51 -2.68 20.88
C ALA A 681 -25.80 -2.35 22.37
N LEU A 682 -26.47 -1.21 22.60
CA LEU A 682 -26.87 -0.81 23.96
C LEU A 682 -27.86 -1.82 24.55
N GLU A 683 -28.70 -2.41 23.72
CA GLU A 683 -29.70 -3.43 24.07
C GLU A 683 -29.08 -4.75 24.57
N ALA A 684 -27.77 -4.93 24.33
CA ALA A 684 -27.03 -6.04 24.93
C ALA A 684 -26.82 -5.86 26.45
N VAL A 685 -26.98 -4.64 26.97
CA VAL A 685 -26.84 -4.33 28.39
C VAL A 685 -28.21 -4.30 29.06
N ASP A 686 -28.34 -4.95 30.22
CA ASP A 686 -29.52 -4.92 31.07
C ASP A 686 -29.62 -3.57 31.80
N LEU A 687 -30.15 -2.56 31.08
CA LEU A 687 -30.25 -1.18 31.53
C LEU A 687 -31.02 -1.04 32.84
N HIS A 688 -32.14 -1.82 32.97
CA HIS A 688 -32.99 -1.74 34.15
C HIS A 688 -32.30 -2.25 35.42
N LEU A 689 -31.59 -3.38 35.31
CA LEU A 689 -30.78 -3.94 36.40
C LEU A 689 -29.66 -2.99 36.76
N PHE A 690 -28.95 -2.45 35.78
CA PHE A 690 -27.85 -1.53 35.95
C PHE A 690 -28.32 -0.28 36.73
N GLU A 691 -29.35 0.40 36.23
CA GLU A 691 -29.90 1.61 36.83
C GLU A 691 -30.42 1.38 38.25
N THR A 692 -31.17 0.31 38.46
CA THR A 692 -31.70 -0.05 39.78
C THR A 692 -30.59 -0.27 40.79
N GLN A 693 -29.53 -1.00 40.41
CA GLN A 693 -28.40 -1.27 41.32
C GLN A 693 -27.55 -0.02 41.58
N MET A 694 -27.33 0.85 40.56
CA MET A 694 -26.58 2.09 40.77
C MET A 694 -27.31 3.04 41.73
N ASN A 695 -28.61 3.20 41.56
CA ASN A 695 -29.41 3.98 42.47
C ASN A 695 -29.42 3.41 43.90
N ALA A 696 -29.57 2.10 44.05
CA ALA A 696 -29.53 1.43 45.37
C ALA A 696 -28.14 1.65 46.04
N LEU A 697 -27.04 1.52 45.31
CA LEU A 697 -25.70 1.80 45.82
C LEU A 697 -25.54 3.26 46.26
N LEU A 698 -26.02 4.22 45.47
CA LEU A 698 -25.97 5.64 45.80
C LEU A 698 -26.72 5.97 47.10
N HIS A 699 -27.77 5.23 47.41
CA HIS A 699 -28.53 5.32 48.66
C HIS A 699 -27.92 4.50 49.82
N GLY A 700 -26.77 3.81 49.59
CA GLY A 700 -26.11 3.00 50.60
C GLY A 700 -26.73 1.63 50.84
N GLU A 701 -27.62 1.21 49.97
CA GLU A 701 -28.26 -0.10 50.04
C GLU A 701 -27.32 -1.23 49.63
N LYS A 702 -27.59 -2.44 50.12
CA LYS A 702 -26.80 -3.61 49.79
C LYS A 702 -27.32 -4.27 48.51
N VAL A 703 -26.46 -4.44 47.54
CA VAL A 703 -26.77 -5.04 46.23
C VAL A 703 -25.90 -6.26 45.94
N ASP A 704 -26.42 -7.20 45.16
CA ASP A 704 -25.69 -8.34 44.62
C ASP A 704 -25.34 -8.05 43.16
N LEU A 705 -24.09 -7.64 42.92
CA LEU A 705 -23.60 -7.26 41.58
C LEU A 705 -23.45 -8.49 40.69
N PRO A 706 -23.88 -8.43 39.44
CA PRO A 706 -23.67 -9.52 38.48
C PRO A 706 -22.20 -9.67 38.12
N GLU A 707 -21.85 -10.84 37.62
CA GLU A 707 -20.61 -11.17 36.90
C GLU A 707 -21.04 -11.93 35.64
N PHE A 708 -20.65 -11.42 34.46
CA PHE A 708 -21.02 -12.08 33.22
C PHE A 708 -20.00 -13.15 32.83
N ASP A 709 -20.44 -14.40 32.74
CA ASP A 709 -19.61 -15.50 32.25
C ASP A 709 -19.67 -15.58 30.72
N PHE A 710 -18.62 -15.13 30.03
CA PHE A 710 -18.52 -15.14 28.58
C PHE A 710 -18.51 -16.54 27.95
N ILE A 711 -18.18 -17.58 28.70
CA ILE A 711 -18.16 -18.97 28.23
C ILE A 711 -19.61 -19.47 28.15
N THR A 712 -20.34 -19.35 29.24
CA THR A 712 -21.73 -19.80 29.31
C THR A 712 -22.73 -18.80 28.73
N GLY A 713 -22.33 -17.53 28.56
CA GLY A 713 -23.16 -16.44 28.12
C GLY A 713 -24.26 -16.04 29.10
N LYS A 714 -24.00 -16.15 30.42
CA LYS A 714 -25.00 -15.89 31.48
C LYS A 714 -24.46 -15.04 32.60
N LYS A 715 -25.36 -14.23 33.19
CA LYS A 715 -25.09 -13.50 34.44
C LYS A 715 -25.06 -14.43 35.62
N VAL A 716 -24.07 -14.29 36.49
CA VAL A 716 -23.89 -15.04 37.73
C VAL A 716 -24.01 -14.08 38.91
N PHE A 717 -24.85 -14.41 39.87
CA PHE A 717 -25.08 -13.65 41.11
C PHE A 717 -24.53 -14.40 42.33
N GLY A 718 -24.49 -13.74 43.48
CA GLY A 718 -24.11 -14.31 44.79
C GLY A 718 -22.63 -14.22 45.10
N LYS A 719 -21.82 -13.71 44.18
CA LYS A 719 -20.35 -13.56 44.39
C LYS A 719 -19.92 -12.16 44.87
N ARG A 720 -20.67 -11.11 44.51
CA ARG A 720 -20.23 -9.71 44.69
C ARG A 720 -21.32 -8.90 45.45
N ILE A 721 -21.67 -9.33 46.66
CA ILE A 721 -22.62 -8.60 47.50
C ILE A 721 -21.90 -7.44 48.18
N THR A 722 -22.31 -6.22 47.85
CA THR A 722 -21.62 -4.99 48.33
C THR A 722 -22.57 -3.84 48.65
N SER A 723 -22.11 -2.85 49.38
CA SER A 723 -22.74 -1.54 49.60
C SER A 723 -21.63 -0.50 49.63
N ILE A 724 -21.95 0.75 49.36
CA ILE A 724 -21.00 1.86 49.43
C ILE A 724 -21.45 2.90 50.47
N ASP A 725 -20.51 3.66 51.02
CA ASP A 725 -20.82 4.78 51.87
C ASP A 725 -21.07 6.08 51.05
N ALA A 726 -21.53 7.15 51.74
CA ALA A 726 -21.89 8.41 51.07
C ALA A 726 -20.71 9.15 50.39
N SER A 727 -19.45 8.81 50.75
CA SER A 727 -18.26 9.43 50.20
C SER A 727 -17.60 8.56 49.10
N GLN A 728 -18.06 7.33 48.96
CA GLN A 728 -17.44 6.34 48.07
C GLN A 728 -17.95 6.52 46.64
N PRO A 729 -17.09 6.79 45.66
CA PRO A 729 -17.47 6.85 44.25
C PRO A 729 -17.53 5.46 43.59
N ILE A 730 -18.31 5.35 42.52
CA ILE A 730 -18.38 4.19 41.65
C ILE A 730 -17.71 4.54 40.34
N VAL A 731 -16.67 3.79 39.94
CA VAL A 731 -15.99 3.90 38.67
C VAL A 731 -16.52 2.82 37.73
N ILE A 732 -17.18 3.24 36.68
CA ILE A 732 -17.86 2.40 35.71
C ILE A 732 -17.16 2.53 34.37
N GLU A 733 -16.68 1.43 33.82
CA GLU A 733 -16.08 1.42 32.48
C GLU A 733 -16.89 0.58 31.49
N GLY A 734 -17.01 1.07 30.26
CA GLY A 734 -17.65 0.35 29.16
C GLY A 734 -17.85 1.22 27.93
N ILE A 735 -18.18 0.58 26.83
CA ILE A 735 -18.35 1.31 25.55
C ILE A 735 -19.49 2.32 25.60
N HIS A 736 -20.56 2.02 26.36
CA HIS A 736 -21.76 2.85 26.51
C HIS A 736 -21.68 3.88 27.66
N GLY A 737 -20.54 4.01 28.36
CA GLY A 737 -20.42 4.86 29.55
C GLY A 737 -20.83 6.32 29.34
N LEU A 738 -20.78 6.85 28.14
CA LEU A 738 -21.22 8.21 27.79
C LEU A 738 -22.61 8.28 27.15
N ASN A 739 -23.23 7.14 26.82
CA ASN A 739 -24.58 7.14 26.27
C ASN A 739 -25.57 7.58 27.37
N PRO A 740 -26.35 8.65 27.19
CA PRO A 740 -27.30 9.11 28.20
C PRO A 740 -28.31 8.08 28.65
N GLN A 741 -28.71 7.17 27.74
CA GLN A 741 -29.69 6.11 28.03
C GLN A 741 -29.21 5.09 29.06
N LEU A 742 -27.88 4.86 29.18
CA LEU A 742 -27.33 3.96 30.20
C LEU A 742 -27.58 4.45 31.61
N THR A 743 -27.66 5.77 31.81
CA THR A 743 -27.76 6.39 33.12
C THR A 743 -28.90 7.40 33.21
N GLU A 744 -30.01 7.17 32.49
CA GLU A 744 -31.14 8.12 32.40
C GLU A 744 -31.78 8.40 33.74
N GLY A 745 -31.93 7.40 34.61
CA GLY A 745 -32.47 7.56 35.95
C GLY A 745 -31.46 7.95 37.02
N ILE A 746 -30.22 8.34 36.68
CA ILE A 746 -29.24 8.85 37.62
C ILE A 746 -29.11 10.36 37.44
N ASP A 747 -29.09 11.12 38.52
CA ASP A 747 -28.94 12.60 38.48
C ASP A 747 -27.60 13.01 37.84
N ASP A 748 -27.61 13.94 36.88
CA ASP A 748 -26.43 14.44 36.22
C ASP A 748 -25.44 15.15 37.18
N SER A 749 -25.96 15.66 38.28
CA SER A 749 -25.11 16.25 39.35
C SER A 749 -24.16 15.24 40.00
N GLU A 750 -24.46 13.94 39.94
CA GLU A 750 -23.66 12.85 40.47
C GLU A 750 -22.60 12.33 39.47
N LYS A 751 -22.72 12.65 38.18
CA LYS A 751 -21.92 12.07 37.10
C LYS A 751 -20.67 12.89 36.82
N PHE A 752 -19.55 12.18 36.55
CA PHE A 752 -18.33 12.68 35.94
C PHE A 752 -17.96 11.77 34.75
N LYS A 753 -17.88 12.35 33.58
CA LYS A 753 -17.80 11.62 32.30
C LYS A 753 -16.41 11.75 31.70
N ILE A 754 -15.77 10.62 31.39
CA ILE A 754 -14.40 10.55 30.86
C ILE A 754 -14.45 9.81 29.52
N TYR A 755 -13.98 10.46 28.45
CA TYR A 755 -13.74 9.80 27.20
C TYR A 755 -12.26 9.44 27.06
N ILE A 756 -11.95 8.19 26.74
CA ILE A 756 -10.60 7.69 26.55
C ILE A 756 -10.39 7.21 25.12
N SER A 757 -9.37 7.69 24.44
CA SER A 757 -8.98 7.27 23.10
C SER A 757 -7.47 7.36 22.93
N PRO A 758 -6.82 6.45 22.17
CA PRO A 758 -5.39 6.59 21.87
C PRO A 758 -5.19 7.56 20.71
N LEU A 759 -5.31 8.85 20.99
CA LEU A 759 -5.04 9.90 20.02
C LEU A 759 -3.55 9.88 19.66
N THR A 760 -3.22 9.68 18.39
CA THR A 760 -1.83 9.63 17.96
C THR A 760 -1.14 10.96 18.17
N GLN A 761 -0.05 10.95 18.95
CA GLN A 761 0.69 12.14 19.37
C GLN A 761 1.67 12.62 18.30
N ILE A 762 2.12 11.74 17.41
CA ILE A 762 3.10 12.05 16.37
C ILE A 762 2.51 11.79 14.99
N ASN A 763 3.05 12.49 14.00
CA ASN A 763 2.79 12.24 12.60
C ASN A 763 3.94 11.45 11.96
N LEU A 764 3.72 10.84 10.79
CA LEU A 764 4.81 10.25 10.01
C LEU A 764 5.75 11.35 9.51
N ASP A 765 5.17 12.36 8.85
CA ASP A 765 5.83 13.57 8.35
C ASP A 765 4.88 14.79 8.44
N ALA A 766 5.14 15.86 7.70
CA ALA A 766 4.31 17.07 7.76
C ALA A 766 2.89 16.86 7.17
N HIS A 767 2.72 15.93 6.26
CA HIS A 767 1.49 15.74 5.50
C HIS A 767 0.73 14.45 5.84
N HIS A 768 1.40 13.49 6.51
CA HIS A 768 0.83 12.19 6.84
C HIS A 768 0.65 12.03 8.34
N ARG A 769 -0.58 12.26 8.79
CA ARG A 769 -0.95 11.92 10.16
C ARG A 769 -1.17 10.42 10.32
N ILE A 770 -1.03 9.94 11.54
CA ILE A 770 -1.29 8.54 11.88
C ILE A 770 -2.76 8.39 12.31
N PRO A 771 -3.56 7.58 11.60
CA PRO A 771 -4.95 7.33 12.00
C PRO A 771 -5.03 6.61 13.35
N THR A 772 -5.89 7.10 14.24
CA THR A 772 -6.19 6.44 15.53
C THR A 772 -6.68 5.00 15.34
N THR A 773 -7.37 4.72 14.23
CA THR A 773 -7.85 3.39 13.84
C THR A 773 -6.72 2.40 13.66
N ASP A 774 -5.63 2.80 13.04
CA ASP A 774 -4.48 1.92 12.76
C ASP A 774 -3.76 1.53 14.06
N ALA A 775 -3.50 2.49 14.93
CA ALA A 775 -2.91 2.22 16.26
C ALA A 775 -3.78 1.25 17.09
N ARG A 776 -5.10 1.41 17.04
CA ARG A 776 -6.04 0.55 17.76
C ARG A 776 -6.17 -0.85 17.13
N MET A 777 -6.12 -0.96 15.81
CA MET A 777 -6.07 -2.25 15.11
C MET A 777 -4.84 -3.05 15.54
N LEU A 778 -3.67 -2.41 15.56
CA LEU A 778 -2.42 -3.04 16.02
C LEU A 778 -2.53 -3.48 17.49
N ARG A 779 -3.03 -2.63 18.38
CA ARG A 779 -3.28 -3.00 19.78
C ARG A 779 -4.18 -4.23 19.90
N ARG A 780 -5.30 -4.24 19.16
CA ARG A 780 -6.26 -5.36 19.15
C ARG A 780 -5.62 -6.63 18.61
N MET A 781 -4.90 -6.54 17.50
CA MET A 781 -4.22 -7.67 16.86
C MET A 781 -3.24 -8.34 17.83
N VAL A 782 -2.38 -7.57 18.46
CA VAL A 782 -1.38 -8.07 19.42
C VAL A 782 -2.06 -8.69 20.65
N ARG A 783 -3.06 -8.02 21.23
CA ARG A 783 -3.81 -8.52 22.37
C ARG A 783 -4.55 -9.82 22.03
N ASP A 784 -5.33 -9.84 20.95
CA ASP A 784 -6.21 -10.96 20.60
C ASP A 784 -5.38 -12.19 20.17
N ASN A 785 -4.22 -11.98 19.56
CA ASN A 785 -3.30 -13.08 19.31
C ASN A 785 -2.79 -13.69 20.64
N ARG A 786 -2.32 -12.86 21.56
CA ARG A 786 -1.80 -13.31 22.85
C ARG A 786 -2.83 -13.99 23.74
N THR A 787 -4.04 -13.42 23.83
CA THR A 787 -5.05 -13.85 24.82
C THR A 787 -6.08 -14.84 24.26
N ARG A 788 -6.28 -14.87 22.94
CA ARG A 788 -7.34 -15.62 22.27
C ARG A 788 -6.82 -16.50 21.13
N GLY A 789 -5.50 -16.46 20.84
CA GLY A 789 -4.88 -17.21 19.74
C GLY A 789 -5.39 -16.82 18.35
N ARG A 790 -5.94 -15.62 18.19
CA ARG A 790 -6.43 -15.13 16.88
C ARG A 790 -5.24 -14.67 16.03
N ASP A 791 -5.25 -14.97 14.74
CA ASP A 791 -4.27 -14.48 13.79
C ASP A 791 -4.58 -13.04 13.31
N GLY A 792 -3.66 -12.48 12.51
CA GLY A 792 -3.78 -11.12 11.99
C GLY A 792 -4.96 -10.97 11.04
N ALA A 793 -5.22 -11.95 10.17
CA ALA A 793 -6.32 -11.92 9.22
C ALA A 793 -7.67 -11.83 9.93
N VAL A 794 -7.91 -12.64 10.97
CA VAL A 794 -9.17 -12.58 11.77
C VAL A 794 -9.39 -11.21 12.40
N THR A 795 -8.32 -10.53 12.82
CA THR A 795 -8.45 -9.17 13.38
C THR A 795 -8.84 -8.17 12.29
N ILE A 796 -8.19 -8.24 11.12
CA ILE A 796 -8.48 -7.36 9.98
C ILE A 796 -9.92 -7.56 9.51
N SER A 797 -10.35 -8.81 9.28
CA SER A 797 -11.71 -9.13 8.80
C SER A 797 -12.81 -8.68 9.76
N SER A 798 -12.56 -8.69 11.07
CA SER A 798 -13.52 -8.24 12.08
C SER A 798 -13.56 -6.72 12.27
N TRP A 799 -12.58 -5.98 11.74
CA TRP A 799 -12.41 -4.55 12.00
C TRP A 799 -13.55 -3.66 11.49
N PRO A 800 -14.14 -3.89 10.29
CA PRO A 800 -15.27 -3.11 9.81
C PRO A 800 -16.48 -3.16 10.77
N SER A 801 -16.79 -4.33 11.34
CA SER A 801 -17.89 -4.48 12.33
C SER A 801 -17.59 -3.66 13.60
N VAL A 802 -16.35 -3.67 14.09
CA VAL A 802 -15.96 -2.85 15.25
C VAL A 802 -16.14 -1.36 14.94
N ARG A 803 -15.72 -0.90 13.76
CA ARG A 803 -15.88 0.48 13.32
C ARG A 803 -17.33 0.90 13.24
N HIS A 804 -18.18 0.05 12.66
CA HIS A 804 -19.62 0.31 12.59
C HIS A 804 -20.25 0.50 13.99
N GLY A 805 -19.91 -0.38 14.94
CA GLY A 805 -20.38 -0.26 16.32
C GLY A 805 -19.91 1.04 16.98
N GLU A 806 -18.68 1.46 16.77
CA GLU A 806 -18.12 2.70 17.32
C GLU A 806 -18.82 3.95 16.77
N GLU A 807 -19.06 3.99 15.47
CA GLU A 807 -19.75 5.12 14.82
C GLU A 807 -21.20 5.25 15.26
N LYS A 808 -21.86 4.13 15.53
CA LYS A 808 -23.25 4.11 15.97
C LYS A 808 -23.40 4.37 17.47
N TYR A 809 -22.55 3.77 18.31
CA TYR A 809 -22.81 3.69 19.76
C TYR A 809 -21.82 4.49 20.63
N ILE A 810 -20.70 4.98 20.09
CA ILE A 810 -19.67 5.62 20.90
C ILE A 810 -19.43 7.07 20.47
N PHE A 811 -19.09 7.30 19.21
CA PHE A 811 -18.66 8.62 18.73
C PHE A 811 -19.74 9.71 18.82
N PRO A 812 -21.03 9.44 18.65
CA PRO A 812 -22.07 10.47 18.82
C PRO A 812 -22.11 11.09 20.22
N PHE A 813 -21.61 10.35 21.23
CA PHE A 813 -21.68 10.74 22.65
C PHE A 813 -20.37 11.27 23.22
N ASN A 814 -19.29 11.33 22.45
CA ASN A 814 -17.99 11.79 22.94
C ASN A 814 -18.00 13.25 23.40
N LYS A 815 -18.92 14.08 22.88
CA LYS A 815 -19.15 15.47 23.27
C LYS A 815 -19.73 15.61 24.68
N GLU A 816 -20.30 14.55 25.25
CA GLU A 816 -20.86 14.51 26.61
C GLU A 816 -19.79 14.39 27.71
N ALA A 817 -18.51 14.19 27.31
CA ALA A 817 -17.44 14.04 28.27
C ALA A 817 -17.09 15.35 28.99
N ASP A 818 -16.80 15.26 30.29
CA ASP A 818 -16.22 16.36 31.06
C ASP A 818 -14.72 16.50 30.82
N VAL A 819 -14.05 15.33 30.54
CA VAL A 819 -12.61 15.28 30.31
C VAL A 819 -12.25 14.24 29.25
N PHE A 820 -11.23 14.57 28.48
CA PHE A 820 -10.60 13.68 27.51
C PHE A 820 -9.28 13.15 28.09
N PHE A 821 -9.05 11.83 27.96
CA PHE A 821 -7.77 11.22 28.27
C PHE A 821 -7.18 10.54 27.04
N ASN A 822 -6.01 10.98 26.63
CA ASN A 822 -5.25 10.28 25.60
C ASN A 822 -4.52 9.09 26.23
N SER A 823 -4.80 7.90 25.74
CA SER A 823 -4.22 6.66 26.24
C SER A 823 -2.99 6.18 25.46
N GLN A 824 -2.58 6.88 24.42
CA GLN A 824 -1.41 6.52 23.63
C GLN A 824 -0.13 7.13 24.21
N CYS A 825 0.92 6.35 24.26
CA CYS A 825 2.27 6.83 24.51
C CYS A 825 3.00 7.06 23.19
N VAL A 826 3.83 8.10 23.14
CA VAL A 826 4.56 8.48 21.92
C VAL A 826 5.45 7.36 21.35
N TYR A 827 5.97 6.48 22.18
CA TYR A 827 6.85 5.36 21.82
C TYR A 827 6.12 4.08 21.38
N GLU A 828 4.80 4.06 21.48
CA GLU A 828 3.99 2.84 21.42
C GLU A 828 4.08 2.09 20.12
N LEU A 829 4.04 2.81 18.99
CA LEU A 829 4.09 2.19 17.66
C LEU A 829 5.42 1.47 17.41
N ALA A 830 6.53 2.03 17.91
CA ALA A 830 7.84 1.41 17.86
C ALA A 830 7.92 0.09 18.67
N VAL A 831 7.15 -0.01 19.76
CA VAL A 831 7.03 -1.25 20.55
C VAL A 831 6.09 -2.24 19.86
N LEU A 832 4.93 -1.78 19.36
CA LEU A 832 3.94 -2.65 18.72
C LEU A 832 4.47 -3.28 17.42
N LYS A 833 5.39 -2.61 16.70
CA LYS A 833 6.02 -3.13 15.49
C LYS A 833 6.58 -4.54 15.71
N LYS A 834 7.34 -4.77 16.78
CA LYS A 834 7.92 -6.06 17.15
C LYS A 834 6.88 -7.21 17.21
N TYR A 835 5.69 -6.90 17.74
CA TYR A 835 4.65 -7.89 17.97
C TYR A 835 3.70 -8.06 16.77
N ALA A 836 3.39 -6.97 16.07
CA ALA A 836 2.40 -6.96 15.01
C ALA A 836 2.99 -7.44 13.66
N THR A 837 4.24 -7.09 13.34
CA THR A 837 4.87 -7.49 12.07
C THR A 837 4.79 -8.99 11.79
N PRO A 838 5.13 -9.89 12.76
CA PRO A 838 5.04 -11.34 12.52
C PRO A 838 3.61 -11.83 12.27
N LEU A 839 2.59 -11.12 12.73
CA LEU A 839 1.18 -11.47 12.53
C LEU A 839 0.68 -11.02 11.15
N LEU A 840 1.13 -9.87 10.70
CA LEU A 840 0.78 -9.30 9.39
C LEU A 840 1.45 -10.05 8.23
N VAL A 841 2.73 -10.44 8.40
CA VAL A 841 3.48 -11.21 7.38
C VAL A 841 2.86 -12.59 7.10
N LYS A 842 2.10 -13.15 8.05
CA LYS A 842 1.42 -14.44 7.86
C LYS A 842 0.19 -14.38 6.97
N VAL A 843 -0.34 -13.20 6.70
CA VAL A 843 -1.52 -13.04 5.83
C VAL A 843 -1.09 -13.30 4.38
N GLN A 844 -1.73 -14.28 3.72
CA GLN A 844 -1.34 -14.76 2.40
C GLN A 844 -2.00 -13.94 1.28
N PRO A 845 -1.41 -13.90 0.06
CA PRO A 845 -1.94 -13.13 -1.07
C PRO A 845 -3.33 -13.53 -1.55
N ASP A 846 -3.76 -14.75 -1.29
CA ASP A 846 -5.09 -15.27 -1.63
C ASP A 846 -6.18 -14.92 -0.61
N GLN A 847 -5.81 -14.27 0.50
CA GLN A 847 -6.75 -13.84 1.53
C GLN A 847 -7.25 -12.41 1.26
N ALA A 848 -8.52 -12.15 1.53
CA ALA A 848 -9.14 -10.83 1.36
C ALA A 848 -8.46 -9.73 2.20
N GLU A 849 -7.85 -10.11 3.32
CA GLU A 849 -7.15 -9.23 4.25
C GLU A 849 -5.73 -8.85 3.81
N TYR A 850 -5.24 -9.43 2.71
CA TYR A 850 -3.85 -9.25 2.26
C TYR A 850 -3.48 -7.79 1.99
N ALA A 851 -4.33 -7.07 1.24
CA ALA A 851 -4.08 -5.67 0.92
C ALA A 851 -3.93 -4.79 2.17
N GLU A 852 -4.81 -4.97 3.16
CA GLU A 852 -4.74 -4.23 4.42
C GLU A 852 -3.53 -4.64 5.26
N ALA A 853 -3.17 -5.92 5.26
CA ALA A 853 -1.95 -6.38 5.93
C ALA A 853 -0.69 -5.75 5.32
N GLN A 854 -0.61 -5.65 3.98
CA GLN A 854 0.51 -4.99 3.30
C GLN A 854 0.57 -3.49 3.61
N ARG A 855 -0.59 -2.80 3.62
CA ARG A 855 -0.68 -1.39 4.02
C ARG A 855 -0.15 -1.18 5.45
N MET A 856 -0.54 -2.05 6.38
CA MET A 856 -0.09 -1.97 7.77
C MET A 856 1.41 -2.30 7.93
N LEU A 857 1.96 -3.21 7.12
CA LEU A 857 3.41 -3.49 7.10
C LEU A 857 4.19 -2.28 6.58
N GLN A 858 3.71 -1.65 5.51
CA GLN A 858 4.31 -0.42 4.99
C GLN A 858 4.25 0.72 6.01
N PHE A 859 3.11 0.89 6.69
CA PHE A 859 2.98 1.84 7.79
C PHE A 859 3.99 1.57 8.92
N LEU A 860 4.14 0.31 9.36
CA LEU A 860 5.09 -0.06 10.40
C LEU A 860 6.55 0.09 9.96
N SER A 861 6.85 0.03 8.67
CA SER A 861 8.22 0.25 8.16
C SER A 861 8.73 1.68 8.39
N CYS A 862 7.82 2.65 8.65
CA CYS A 862 8.17 4.03 8.98
C CYS A 862 8.81 4.18 10.38
N PHE A 863 8.77 3.15 11.22
CA PHE A 863 9.27 3.19 12.59
C PHE A 863 10.47 2.26 12.78
N GLU A 864 11.42 2.69 13.59
CA GLU A 864 12.41 1.79 14.18
C GLU A 864 11.80 1.03 15.36
N SER A 865 12.25 -0.22 15.61
CA SER A 865 11.69 -1.06 16.67
C SER A 865 12.34 -0.76 18.03
N ILE A 866 11.53 -0.74 19.09
CA ILE A 866 12.01 -0.83 20.48
C ILE A 866 11.88 -2.30 20.90
N ASP A 867 12.96 -3.05 20.78
CA ASP A 867 12.98 -4.50 21.06
C ASP A 867 13.00 -4.83 22.56
N ASP A 868 13.66 -4.00 23.37
CA ASP A 868 13.68 -4.15 24.85
C ASP A 868 12.51 -3.40 25.48
N ASP A 869 11.40 -4.11 25.67
CA ASP A 869 10.22 -3.59 26.35
C ASP A 869 10.23 -3.79 27.87
N SER A 870 11.28 -4.40 28.43
CA SER A 870 11.40 -4.64 29.89
C SER A 870 11.39 -3.36 30.72
N ILE A 871 11.72 -2.23 30.11
CA ILE A 871 11.74 -0.88 30.72
C ILE A 871 10.33 -0.34 30.96
N ILE A 872 9.35 -0.81 30.20
CA ILE A 872 7.96 -0.34 30.30
C ILE A 872 7.36 -0.84 31.62
N ALA A 873 6.82 0.10 32.41
CA ALA A 873 6.22 -0.22 33.69
C ALA A 873 5.07 -1.24 33.54
N ASN A 874 4.94 -2.14 34.52
CA ASN A 874 3.94 -3.23 34.48
C ASN A 874 2.49 -2.73 34.70
N ASN A 875 2.29 -1.48 35.10
CA ASN A 875 0.99 -0.79 35.17
C ASN A 875 0.73 0.11 33.96
N SER A 876 1.61 0.15 32.97
CA SER A 876 1.42 0.89 31.71
C SER A 876 0.22 0.38 30.92
N ILE A 877 -0.46 1.28 30.21
CA ILE A 877 -1.61 0.94 29.36
C ILE A 877 -1.19 -0.03 28.24
N ILE A 878 -0.02 0.14 27.64
CA ILE A 878 0.43 -0.74 26.58
C ILE A 878 0.60 -2.20 27.04
N ARG A 879 0.88 -2.42 28.33
CA ARG A 879 1.00 -3.78 28.91
C ARG A 879 -0.30 -4.58 28.82
N GLU A 880 -1.46 -3.93 28.72
CA GLU A 880 -2.73 -4.61 28.44
C GLU A 880 -2.66 -5.37 27.10
N PHE A 881 -1.93 -4.84 26.12
CA PHE A 881 -1.85 -5.41 24.77
C PHE A 881 -0.65 -6.36 24.62
N ILE A 882 0.55 -5.90 24.96
CA ILE A 882 1.79 -6.70 24.79
C ILE A 882 2.01 -7.74 25.89
N GLY A 883 1.29 -7.67 27.00
CA GLY A 883 1.41 -8.56 28.14
C GLY A 883 2.27 -8.01 29.28
N GLY A 884 2.27 -8.75 30.41
CA GLY A 884 2.99 -8.37 31.60
C GLY A 884 2.29 -7.28 32.46
N SER A 885 1.00 -7.02 32.22
CA SER A 885 0.21 -6.12 33.07
C SER A 885 -0.06 -6.76 34.43
N ILE A 886 0.09 -5.97 35.51
CA ILE A 886 -0.37 -6.34 36.86
C ILE A 886 -1.81 -5.92 37.12
N LEU A 887 -2.40 -5.13 36.24
CA LEU A 887 -3.75 -4.61 36.37
C LEU A 887 -4.79 -5.41 35.58
N VAL A 888 -4.40 -5.97 34.44
CA VAL A 888 -5.27 -6.73 33.54
C VAL A 888 -4.59 -8.04 33.19
N SER A 889 -5.30 -9.16 33.37
CA SER A 889 -4.80 -10.53 33.08
C SER A 889 -4.88 -10.87 31.59
#